data_7d9273140dfa42f2f0f574f75b3705e5
#
_entry.id   7d9273140dfa42f2f0f574f75b3705e5
#
_cell.length_a   1.000
_cell.length_b   1.000
_cell.length_c   1.000
_cell.angle_alpha   90.00
_cell.angle_beta   90.00
_cell.angle_gamma   90.00
#
_symmetry.space_group_name_H-M   'P 1'
#
loop_
_entity.id
_entity.type
_entity.pdbx_description
1 polymer ?
#
loop_
_entity_poly.entity_id
_entity_poly.type
_entity_poly.pdbx_seq_one_letter_code
_entity_poly.pdbx_strand_id
1 'polypeptide(L)'
;MKSLYAPILLSACLALGQQASPKPANQKPANSKAENSPSQSPAATASTPQKVDKSAAYYHFTMAHMYEEEMAVYGRSDLMTKAIQEYRLAIEADPTSQYLTSGLAELYARTGRIRDAVSEAQEILQRDPNNLEAHRLLGHIYLRSLGDMQGGSGSDSVLKLAIQQYEEIVKLDPSSVDDHIMLGRLYHADSQIKKAEDEEKIAVKLAPDSEEAVTSLAMLYNEEGDSAKAADTLSKVPEANRSAKLYAALGDTYDQQKNYKKAIEAYRHAIELDRDNLDAIRGLAGSLEKDGQTDKALQQYKIIADANPEDARTYISMGEIYRRQGNLDLALQNLKKAQSMVQDSEQVSFDLATIYQVQGRYDDAIQTMQDLLKKTEKADGKYSQEEQDNRGIFLERLGSVYADDNNVPAAIETFQKMLAFGDDNAERGYGAMIDTYRENKDWQKATDVAHEGTLKLPKSRRLKMVYAGQVADMGKPEEGLSQVKALLKGTPDDREVYVALANMYSRLKRWSDAEAALDKAAQLATKTEDKQNIEFLRAANLERQKKYDDAEATFRKILNQSPDNAAVLNYLGYMLADHNTKLDDALAMIKKAVGQEPGNGAYLDSLGWAYFKLGKYDLAENSLTKASQHMGADPTVQEHLGDLYQKTGRLKLAATHWQRAIEEWNKTVAPEVDQEEQARVQKKLETAKVRLAKEQETK
;
A
#
# COMPACT_ATOMS: atom_id res chain seq x y z
N MET A 1 11.18 -13.12 -28.00
CA MET A 1 9.79 -13.00 -27.54
C MET A 1 9.29 -14.16 -26.70
N LYS A 2 9.75 -15.38 -26.92
CA LYS A 2 9.26 -16.58 -26.17
C LYS A 2 9.86 -16.72 -24.78
N SER A 3 11.05 -16.21 -24.53
CA SER A 3 11.67 -16.16 -23.19
C SER A 3 11.08 -15.10 -22.25
N LEU A 4 10.42 -14.07 -22.79
CA LEU A 4 9.72 -13.04 -22.02
C LEU A 4 8.52 -13.56 -21.18
N TYR A 5 8.18 -14.86 -21.30
CA TYR A 5 6.98 -15.42 -20.70
C TYR A 5 7.18 -16.23 -19.43
N ALA A 6 8.39 -16.64 -19.10
CA ALA A 6 8.61 -17.41 -17.87
C ALA A 6 8.46 -16.55 -16.61
N PRO A 7 9.01 -15.31 -16.54
CA PRO A 7 8.84 -14.43 -15.38
C PRO A 7 7.46 -13.74 -15.29
N ILE A 8 6.84 -13.40 -16.44
CA ILE A 8 5.58 -12.63 -16.45
C ILE A 8 4.40 -13.42 -15.85
N LEU A 9 4.39 -14.73 -15.97
CA LEU A 9 3.30 -15.57 -15.44
C LEU A 9 3.30 -15.69 -13.92
N LEU A 10 4.45 -15.57 -13.26
CA LEU A 10 4.51 -15.56 -11.79
C LEU A 10 4.44 -14.13 -11.22
N SER A 11 5.03 -13.13 -11.89
CA SER A 11 4.99 -11.73 -11.43
C SER A 11 3.61 -11.08 -11.55
N ALA A 12 2.81 -11.42 -12.56
CA ALA A 12 1.43 -10.90 -12.70
C ALA A 12 0.48 -11.38 -11.59
N CYS A 13 0.81 -12.49 -10.91
CA CYS A 13 0.04 -12.95 -9.74
C CYS A 13 0.49 -12.29 -8.42
N LEU A 14 1.67 -11.69 -8.36
CA LEU A 14 2.20 -11.06 -7.14
C LEU A 14 1.66 -9.64 -6.90
N ALA A 15 1.19 -8.95 -7.94
CA ALA A 15 0.61 -7.59 -7.80
C ALA A 15 -0.83 -7.55 -7.27
N LEU A 16 -1.49 -8.71 -7.07
CA LEU A 16 -2.91 -8.80 -6.68
C LEU A 16 -3.16 -9.28 -5.25
N GLY A 17 -2.11 -9.39 -4.43
CA GLY A 17 -2.20 -9.92 -3.06
C GLY A 17 -2.48 -8.90 -1.95
N GLN A 18 -2.69 -7.63 -2.25
CA GLN A 18 -3.05 -6.65 -1.23
C GLN A 18 -4.52 -6.25 -1.34
N GLN A 19 -5.41 -7.01 -0.73
CA GLN A 19 -6.64 -6.58 -0.06
C GLN A 19 -7.52 -7.80 0.25
N ALA A 20 -7.54 -8.24 1.48
CA ALA A 20 -8.74 -8.68 2.20
C ALA A 20 -8.37 -9.16 3.60
N SER A 21 -8.56 -8.31 4.60
CA SER A 21 -8.66 -8.74 6.00
C SER A 21 -9.98 -9.48 6.19
N PRO A 22 -10.00 -10.66 6.80
CA PRO A 22 -11.25 -11.36 7.10
C PRO A 22 -11.95 -10.72 8.29
N LYS A 23 -13.24 -10.43 8.16
CA LYS A 23 -14.13 -10.06 9.27
C LYS A 23 -14.24 -11.21 10.27
N PRO A 24 -14.22 -10.93 11.58
CA PRO A 24 -14.45 -11.96 12.58
C PRO A 24 -15.92 -12.41 12.62
N ALA A 25 -16.09 -13.72 12.75
CA ALA A 25 -17.39 -14.38 12.82
C ALA A 25 -18.13 -14.07 14.12
N ASN A 26 -19.40 -13.68 14.01
CA ASN A 26 -20.37 -13.53 15.09
C ASN A 26 -20.55 -14.81 15.91
N GLN A 27 -20.21 -14.76 17.18
CA GLN A 27 -20.74 -15.68 18.18
C GLN A 27 -21.81 -14.97 19.01
N LYS A 28 -23.02 -15.49 18.98
CA LYS A 28 -24.15 -15.07 19.86
C LYS A 28 -23.90 -15.55 21.28
N PRO A 29 -24.13 -14.73 22.31
CA PRO A 29 -24.30 -15.23 23.66
C PRO A 29 -25.78 -15.53 23.94
N ALA A 30 -25.98 -16.58 24.73
CA ALA A 30 -27.26 -17.08 25.15
C ALA A 30 -27.95 -16.22 26.21
N ASN A 31 -29.27 -16.14 26.12
CA ASN A 31 -30.17 -15.54 27.09
C ASN A 31 -30.08 -16.17 28.48
N SER A 32 -29.96 -15.35 29.52
CA SER A 32 -30.48 -15.68 30.85
C SER A 32 -31.35 -14.53 31.34
N LYS A 33 -32.64 -14.85 31.55
CA LYS A 33 -33.64 -13.97 32.20
C LYS A 33 -33.35 -13.87 33.69
N ALA A 34 -33.38 -12.67 34.21
CA ALA A 34 -33.59 -12.42 35.65
C ALA A 34 -34.72 -11.39 35.79
N GLU A 35 -35.70 -11.77 36.56
CA GLU A 35 -36.89 -10.97 36.91
C GLU A 35 -36.49 -9.86 37.89
N ASN A 36 -36.98 -8.65 37.66
CA ASN A 36 -36.93 -7.55 38.62
C ASN A 36 -38.35 -7.12 39.04
N SER A 37 -38.61 -7.19 40.31
CA SER A 37 -39.75 -6.56 40.95
C SER A 37 -39.46 -5.08 41.29
N PRO A 38 -40.43 -4.17 41.27
CA PRO A 38 -40.17 -2.74 41.43
C PRO A 38 -40.14 -2.33 42.91
N SER A 39 -39.07 -1.63 43.31
CA SER A 39 -39.03 -0.90 44.58
C SER A 39 -39.34 0.58 44.35
N GLN A 40 -40.28 1.10 45.17
CA GLN A 40 -40.76 2.46 45.15
C GLN A 40 -39.66 3.46 45.59
N SER A 41 -39.55 4.56 44.86
CA SER A 41 -38.73 5.72 45.22
C SER A 41 -39.43 6.64 46.21
N PRO A 42 -38.71 7.22 47.18
CA PRO A 42 -39.25 8.32 47.99
C PRO A 42 -39.17 9.66 47.22
N ALA A 43 -40.17 10.49 47.46
CA ALA A 43 -40.34 11.80 46.83
C ALA A 43 -39.19 12.78 47.08
N ALA A 44 -38.73 13.41 46.01
CA ALA A 44 -37.72 14.47 46.01
C ALA A 44 -38.27 15.74 46.72
N THR A 45 -37.56 16.20 47.73
CA THR A 45 -37.73 17.55 48.31
C THR A 45 -37.07 18.56 47.36
N ALA A 46 -37.88 19.50 46.85
CA ALA A 46 -37.44 20.60 46.01
C ALA A 46 -36.40 21.47 46.73
N SER A 47 -35.18 21.53 46.23
CA SER A 47 -34.16 22.48 46.68
C SER A 47 -34.47 23.88 46.13
N THR A 48 -34.46 24.87 47.02
CA THR A 48 -34.56 26.30 46.66
C THR A 48 -33.43 26.69 45.68
N PRO A 49 -33.68 27.48 44.64
CA PRO A 49 -32.61 27.88 43.70
C PRO A 49 -31.57 28.72 44.45
N GLN A 50 -30.36 28.22 44.48
CA GLN A 50 -29.20 28.90 45.06
C GLN A 50 -28.92 30.18 44.25
N LYS A 51 -28.89 31.35 44.91
CA LYS A 51 -28.71 32.64 44.26
C LYS A 51 -27.28 32.77 43.77
N VAL A 52 -27.10 32.78 42.44
CA VAL A 52 -25.78 32.97 41.81
C VAL A 52 -25.21 34.35 42.21
N ASP A 53 -24.03 34.37 42.85
CA ASP A 53 -23.25 35.55 43.16
C ASP A 53 -22.02 35.61 42.30
N LYS A 54 -22.16 36.20 41.09
CA LYS A 54 -21.06 36.36 40.15
C LYS A 54 -19.86 37.15 40.67
N SER A 55 -20.11 38.11 41.60
CA SER A 55 -19.07 38.94 42.18
C SER A 55 -18.18 38.13 43.12
N ALA A 56 -18.80 37.32 43.98
CA ALA A 56 -18.10 36.37 44.85
C ALA A 56 -17.36 35.32 44.04
N ALA A 57 -18.00 34.74 43.01
CA ALA A 57 -17.40 33.77 42.12
C ALA A 57 -16.15 34.32 41.43
N TYR A 58 -16.22 35.53 40.88
CA TYR A 58 -15.06 36.22 40.24
C TYR A 58 -13.94 36.53 41.24
N TYR A 59 -14.28 36.95 42.45
CA TYR A 59 -13.28 37.21 43.49
C TYR A 59 -12.50 35.94 43.83
N HIS A 60 -13.20 34.86 44.13
CA HIS A 60 -12.59 33.59 44.50
C HIS A 60 -11.81 32.95 43.32
N PHE A 61 -12.32 33.07 42.11
CA PHE A 61 -11.60 32.62 40.91
C PHE A 61 -10.27 33.38 40.76
N THR A 62 -10.30 34.70 40.92
CA THR A 62 -9.07 35.54 40.83
C THR A 62 -8.05 35.17 41.89
N MET A 63 -8.51 34.88 43.13
CA MET A 63 -7.65 34.40 44.21
C MET A 63 -7.06 33.01 43.91
N ALA A 64 -7.86 32.11 43.38
CA ALA A 64 -7.39 30.77 42.96
C ALA A 64 -6.28 30.88 41.90
N HIS A 65 -6.53 31.69 40.86
CA HIS A 65 -5.57 31.91 39.78
C HIS A 65 -4.27 32.60 40.24
N MET A 66 -4.36 33.53 41.17
CA MET A 66 -3.20 34.15 41.79
C MET A 66 -2.35 33.12 42.54
N TYR A 67 -2.96 32.20 43.29
CA TYR A 67 -2.24 31.11 43.94
C TYR A 67 -1.61 30.13 42.94
N GLU A 68 -2.28 29.84 41.81
CA GLU A 68 -1.68 29.06 40.74
C GLU A 68 -0.45 29.72 40.13
N GLU A 69 -0.52 31.02 39.86
CA GLU A 69 0.58 31.77 39.32
C GLU A 69 1.79 31.77 40.27
N GLU A 70 1.54 31.99 41.57
CA GLU A 70 2.59 31.90 42.59
C GLU A 70 3.23 30.51 42.67
N MET A 71 2.42 29.43 42.49
CA MET A 71 2.92 28.07 42.39
C MET A 71 3.80 27.88 41.17
N ALA A 72 3.37 28.37 40.00
CA ALA A 72 4.09 28.19 38.73
C ALA A 72 5.40 29.00 38.69
N VAL A 73 5.37 30.25 39.13
CA VAL A 73 6.51 31.19 39.02
C VAL A 73 7.54 30.99 40.16
N TYR A 74 7.07 30.75 41.38
CA TYR A 74 7.92 30.68 42.58
C TYR A 74 8.07 29.30 43.19
N GLY A 75 7.50 28.24 42.57
CA GLY A 75 7.58 26.87 43.08
C GLY A 75 6.84 26.67 44.41
N ARG A 76 5.86 27.53 44.74
CA ARG A 76 5.12 27.54 46.01
C ARG A 76 4.03 26.45 46.06
N SER A 77 4.42 25.17 46.05
CA SER A 77 3.50 24.02 46.15
C SER A 77 2.63 24.00 47.40
N ASP A 78 3.01 24.74 48.45
CA ASP A 78 2.21 24.95 49.65
C ASP A 78 0.89 25.70 49.41
N LEU A 79 0.77 26.46 48.32
CA LEU A 79 -0.43 27.21 47.97
C LEU A 79 -1.49 26.40 47.22
N MET A 80 -1.16 25.15 46.83
CA MET A 80 -2.09 24.26 46.12
C MET A 80 -3.44 24.10 46.82
N THR A 81 -3.41 23.81 48.12
CA THR A 81 -4.64 23.60 48.89
C THR A 81 -5.47 24.88 48.98
N LYS A 82 -4.83 26.05 48.97
CA LYS A 82 -5.54 27.32 48.95
C LYS A 82 -6.18 27.61 47.58
N ALA A 83 -5.46 27.33 46.48
CA ALA A 83 -6.02 27.49 45.15
C ALA A 83 -7.26 26.59 44.96
N ILE A 84 -7.19 25.32 45.37
CA ILE A 84 -8.33 24.38 45.34
C ILE A 84 -9.50 24.91 46.17
N GLN A 85 -9.25 25.42 47.38
CA GLN A 85 -10.29 25.97 48.24
C GLN A 85 -10.98 27.18 47.60
N GLU A 86 -10.23 28.07 47.01
CA GLU A 86 -10.75 29.25 46.32
C GLU A 86 -11.61 28.83 45.08
N TYR A 87 -11.17 27.86 44.29
CA TYR A 87 -12.00 27.34 43.21
C TYR A 87 -13.33 26.76 43.70
N ARG A 88 -13.30 26.01 44.83
CA ARG A 88 -14.55 25.50 45.44
C ARG A 88 -15.49 26.61 45.87
N LEU A 89 -14.99 27.65 46.49
CA LEU A 89 -15.78 28.82 46.88
C LEU A 89 -16.32 29.58 45.65
N ALA A 90 -15.53 29.64 44.57
CA ALA A 90 -15.99 30.22 43.33
C ALA A 90 -17.15 29.40 42.71
N ILE A 91 -17.05 28.07 42.66
CA ILE A 91 -18.09 27.17 42.17
C ILE A 91 -19.33 27.20 43.08
N GLU A 92 -19.14 27.29 44.39
CA GLU A 92 -20.28 27.45 45.34
C GLU A 92 -21.05 28.75 45.08
N ALA A 93 -20.32 29.85 44.72
CA ALA A 93 -20.93 31.16 44.42
C ALA A 93 -21.58 31.19 43.04
N ASP A 94 -21.03 30.50 42.02
CA ASP A 94 -21.61 30.34 40.69
C ASP A 94 -21.49 28.89 40.20
N PRO A 95 -22.44 28.02 40.61
CA PRO A 95 -22.42 26.61 40.20
C PRO A 95 -22.70 26.39 38.71
N THR A 96 -23.10 27.43 37.98
CA THR A 96 -23.43 27.33 36.55
C THR A 96 -22.25 27.58 35.63
N SER A 97 -21.10 27.98 36.19
CA SER A 97 -19.91 28.32 35.42
C SER A 97 -19.08 27.09 35.12
N GLN A 98 -19.17 26.61 33.88
CA GLN A 98 -18.30 25.52 33.35
C GLN A 98 -16.83 25.87 33.45
N TYR A 99 -16.48 27.15 33.27
CA TYR A 99 -15.10 27.64 33.32
C TYR A 99 -14.43 27.38 34.69
N LEU A 100 -15.17 27.57 35.76
CA LEU A 100 -14.67 27.33 37.12
C LEU A 100 -14.42 25.85 37.39
N THR A 101 -15.34 25.00 36.95
CA THR A 101 -15.22 23.55 37.14
C THR A 101 -14.10 22.95 36.28
N SER A 102 -13.95 23.41 35.06
CA SER A 102 -12.82 23.03 34.19
C SER A 102 -11.49 23.48 34.75
N GLY A 103 -11.39 24.70 35.30
CA GLY A 103 -10.18 25.22 35.96
C GLY A 103 -9.78 24.38 37.17
N LEU A 104 -10.74 24.00 38.02
CA LEU A 104 -10.48 23.09 39.14
C LEU A 104 -10.03 21.71 38.68
N ALA A 105 -10.67 21.14 37.65
CA ALA A 105 -10.26 19.86 37.07
C ALA A 105 -8.82 19.91 36.53
N GLU A 106 -8.47 20.99 35.86
CA GLU A 106 -7.13 21.19 35.34
C GLU A 106 -6.08 21.34 36.46
N LEU A 107 -6.43 22.08 37.52
CA LEU A 107 -5.55 22.20 38.69
C LEU A 107 -5.31 20.85 39.37
N TYR A 108 -6.36 20.02 39.55
CA TYR A 108 -6.20 18.67 40.08
C TYR A 108 -5.33 17.79 39.17
N ALA A 109 -5.53 17.87 37.87
CA ALA A 109 -4.78 17.09 36.91
C ALA A 109 -3.28 17.50 36.88
N ARG A 110 -2.98 18.80 36.85
CA ARG A 110 -1.60 19.32 36.92
C ARG A 110 -0.90 18.95 38.22
N THR A 111 -1.63 18.84 39.29
CA THR A 111 -1.08 18.48 40.61
C THR A 111 -1.09 16.99 40.93
N GLY A 112 -1.52 16.13 39.97
CA GLY A 112 -1.58 14.69 40.14
C GLY A 112 -2.63 14.18 41.14
N ARG A 113 -3.56 15.04 41.60
CA ARG A 113 -4.58 14.75 42.62
C ARG A 113 -5.88 14.22 42.01
N ILE A 114 -5.79 13.39 40.98
CA ILE A 114 -6.97 12.86 40.25
C ILE A 114 -7.95 12.12 41.17
N ARG A 115 -7.44 11.34 42.13
CA ARG A 115 -8.29 10.61 43.09
C ARG A 115 -9.14 11.52 43.95
N ASP A 116 -8.56 12.65 44.38
CA ASP A 116 -9.26 13.62 45.21
C ASP A 116 -10.38 14.29 44.41
N ALA A 117 -10.12 14.64 43.16
CA ALA A 117 -11.13 15.20 42.27
C ALA A 117 -12.30 14.23 42.03
N VAL A 118 -11.99 12.96 41.74
CA VAL A 118 -13.00 11.93 41.55
C VAL A 118 -13.85 11.75 42.82
N SER A 119 -13.19 11.69 44.00
CA SER A 119 -13.89 11.56 45.27
C SER A 119 -14.84 12.71 45.54
N GLU A 120 -14.37 13.93 45.31
CA GLU A 120 -15.17 15.15 45.48
C GLU A 120 -16.40 15.19 44.56
N ALA A 121 -16.18 14.94 43.26
CA ALA A 121 -17.31 14.90 42.32
C ALA A 121 -18.33 13.80 42.67
N GLN A 122 -17.85 12.63 43.10
CA GLN A 122 -18.74 11.55 43.58
C GLN A 122 -19.52 11.93 44.83
N GLU A 123 -18.93 12.64 45.78
CA GLU A 123 -19.63 13.15 46.95
C GLU A 123 -20.76 14.14 46.59
N ILE A 124 -20.47 15.02 45.59
CA ILE A 124 -21.48 15.93 45.06
C ILE A 124 -22.65 15.13 44.45
N LEU A 125 -22.34 14.13 43.61
CA LEU A 125 -23.33 13.28 42.93
C LEU A 125 -24.13 12.39 43.91
N GLN A 126 -23.57 12.02 45.06
CA GLN A 126 -24.34 11.33 46.11
C GLN A 126 -25.42 12.21 46.73
N ARG A 127 -25.21 13.53 46.80
CA ARG A 127 -26.17 14.50 47.35
C ARG A 127 -27.12 15.00 46.26
N ASP A 128 -26.63 15.23 45.09
CA ASP A 128 -27.39 15.70 43.92
C ASP A 128 -26.97 14.87 42.67
N PRO A 129 -27.69 13.76 42.39
CA PRO A 129 -27.37 12.90 41.23
C PRO A 129 -27.56 13.59 39.86
N ASN A 130 -28.20 14.75 39.80
CA ASN A 130 -28.38 15.50 38.57
C ASN A 130 -27.48 16.73 38.47
N ASN A 131 -26.42 16.77 39.27
CA ASN A 131 -25.47 17.88 39.24
C ASN A 131 -24.63 17.82 37.97
N LEU A 132 -24.98 18.64 36.99
CA LEU A 132 -24.34 18.70 35.68
C LEU A 132 -22.82 18.98 35.78
N GLU A 133 -22.44 19.88 36.68
CA GLU A 133 -21.04 20.28 36.83
C GLU A 133 -20.14 19.15 37.41
N ALA A 134 -20.71 18.36 38.34
CA ALA A 134 -20.00 17.22 38.85
C ALA A 134 -19.83 16.10 37.80
N HIS A 135 -20.81 15.90 36.94
CA HIS A 135 -20.70 14.99 35.77
C HIS A 135 -19.65 15.52 34.76
N ARG A 136 -19.67 16.81 34.47
CA ARG A 136 -18.64 17.43 33.59
C ARG A 136 -17.25 17.30 34.18
N LEU A 137 -17.07 17.54 35.45
CA LEU A 137 -15.77 17.36 36.14
C LEU A 137 -15.25 15.93 35.98
N LEU A 138 -16.08 14.92 36.25
CA LEU A 138 -15.69 13.52 36.06
C LEU A 138 -15.43 13.19 34.59
N GLY A 139 -16.25 13.67 33.68
CA GLY A 139 -16.06 13.50 32.24
C GLY A 139 -14.71 14.03 31.78
N HIS A 140 -14.35 15.25 32.14
CA HIS A 140 -13.05 15.87 31.81
C HIS A 140 -11.87 15.11 32.42
N ILE A 141 -11.99 14.66 33.68
CA ILE A 141 -10.94 13.86 34.32
C ILE A 141 -10.71 12.54 33.58
N TYR A 142 -11.79 11.84 33.20
CA TYR A 142 -11.67 10.57 32.49
C TYR A 142 -11.13 10.77 31.06
N LEU A 143 -11.54 11.81 30.35
CA LEU A 143 -10.98 12.16 29.02
C LEU A 143 -9.48 12.40 29.10
N ARG A 144 -9.03 13.17 30.09
CA ARG A 144 -7.58 13.43 30.27
C ARG A 144 -6.83 12.14 30.60
N SER A 145 -7.39 11.31 31.49
CA SER A 145 -6.79 10.02 31.83
C SER A 145 -6.67 9.09 30.62
N LEU A 146 -7.62 9.13 29.69
CA LEU A 146 -7.54 8.40 28.42
C LEU A 146 -6.36 8.90 27.57
N GLY A 147 -6.19 10.22 27.45
CA GLY A 147 -5.08 10.82 26.72
C GLY A 147 -3.71 10.42 27.27
N ASP A 148 -3.58 10.34 28.61
CA ASP A 148 -2.33 9.99 29.29
C ASP A 148 -2.01 8.48 29.21
N MET A 149 -3.00 7.60 29.01
CA MET A 149 -2.84 6.12 29.03
C MET A 149 -2.39 5.49 27.71
N GLN A 150 -2.44 6.20 26.59
CA GLN A 150 -2.00 5.74 25.25
C GLN A 150 -2.25 4.23 24.97
N GLY A 151 -3.46 3.73 25.24
CA GLY A 151 -3.80 2.33 24.93
C GLY A 151 -3.27 1.27 25.90
N GLY A 152 -2.81 1.65 27.09
CA GLY A 152 -2.37 0.70 28.14
C GLY A 152 -3.51 -0.08 28.80
N SER A 153 -3.18 -1.14 29.54
CA SER A 153 -4.17 -1.97 30.25
C SER A 153 -4.95 -1.11 31.26
N GLY A 154 -6.26 -0.93 31.02
CA GLY A 154 -7.15 -0.10 31.84
C GLY A 154 -7.84 1.03 31.06
N SER A 155 -7.40 1.36 29.85
CA SER A 155 -8.03 2.39 29.01
C SER A 155 -9.52 2.09 28.74
N ASP A 156 -9.89 0.82 28.51
CA ASP A 156 -11.29 0.42 28.27
C ASP A 156 -12.21 0.71 29.45
N SER A 157 -11.72 0.57 30.69
CA SER A 157 -12.51 0.86 31.88
C SER A 157 -12.72 2.37 32.07
N VAL A 158 -11.69 3.17 31.80
CA VAL A 158 -11.77 4.64 31.86
C VAL A 158 -12.65 5.18 30.73
N LEU A 159 -12.59 4.60 29.54
CA LEU A 159 -13.46 4.95 28.41
C LEU A 159 -14.94 4.75 28.77
N LYS A 160 -15.29 3.61 29.38
CA LYS A 160 -16.67 3.35 29.83
C LYS A 160 -17.13 4.33 30.90
N LEU A 161 -16.24 4.73 31.82
CA LEU A 161 -16.56 5.75 32.84
C LEU A 161 -16.79 7.13 32.18
N ALA A 162 -15.98 7.49 31.19
CA ALA A 162 -16.18 8.72 30.41
C ALA A 162 -17.53 8.70 29.68
N ILE A 163 -17.84 7.62 28.98
CA ILE A 163 -19.15 7.44 28.32
C ILE A 163 -20.30 7.62 29.29
N GLN A 164 -20.23 6.95 30.45
CA GLN A 164 -21.30 7.07 31.46
C GLN A 164 -21.51 8.52 31.92
N GLN A 165 -20.44 9.28 32.11
CA GLN A 165 -20.61 10.69 32.50
C GLN A 165 -21.22 11.52 31.36
N TYR A 166 -20.76 11.35 30.14
CA TYR A 166 -21.31 12.11 29.01
C TYR A 166 -22.72 11.68 28.63
N GLU A 167 -23.16 10.42 28.86
CA GLU A 167 -24.56 10.01 28.77
C GLU A 167 -25.46 10.78 29.77
N GLU A 168 -24.98 11.02 31.00
CA GLU A 168 -25.73 11.82 31.98
C GLU A 168 -25.68 13.32 31.62
N ILE A 169 -24.54 13.83 31.13
CA ILE A 169 -24.43 15.24 30.71
C ILE A 169 -25.44 15.58 29.61
N VAL A 170 -25.49 14.77 28.52
CA VAL A 170 -26.46 15.06 27.42
C VAL A 170 -27.93 14.83 27.81
N LYS A 171 -28.19 14.03 28.83
CA LYS A 171 -29.57 13.94 29.41
C LYS A 171 -29.93 15.19 30.18
N LEU A 172 -29.00 15.78 30.92
CA LEU A 172 -29.22 16.96 31.73
C LEU A 172 -29.18 18.25 30.89
N ASP A 173 -28.34 18.28 29.86
CA ASP A 173 -28.24 19.40 28.91
C ASP A 173 -28.31 18.88 27.45
N PRO A 174 -29.49 18.53 26.95
CA PRO A 174 -29.69 17.97 25.62
C PRO A 174 -29.50 19.01 24.48
N SER A 175 -29.14 20.25 24.83
CA SER A 175 -28.92 21.32 23.86
C SER A 175 -27.41 21.61 23.61
N SER A 176 -26.53 20.97 24.36
CA SER A 176 -25.08 21.15 24.21
C SER A 176 -24.53 20.40 23.01
N VAL A 177 -24.17 21.14 21.98
CA VAL A 177 -23.58 20.58 20.73
C VAL A 177 -22.28 19.85 21.02
N ASP A 178 -21.41 20.46 21.81
CA ASP A 178 -20.06 19.98 22.12
C ASP A 178 -20.12 18.66 22.92
N ASP A 179 -21.07 18.53 23.86
CA ASP A 179 -21.23 17.32 24.67
C ASP A 179 -21.75 16.14 23.81
N HIS A 180 -22.65 16.40 22.85
CA HIS A 180 -23.07 15.39 21.87
C HIS A 180 -21.93 14.95 20.95
N ILE A 181 -21.10 15.87 20.44
CA ILE A 181 -19.92 15.54 19.64
C ILE A 181 -18.94 14.69 20.48
N MET A 182 -18.71 15.08 21.73
CA MET A 182 -17.81 14.34 22.60
C MET A 182 -18.33 12.93 22.91
N LEU A 183 -19.63 12.78 23.21
CA LEU A 183 -20.22 11.47 23.43
C LEU A 183 -20.18 10.61 22.16
N GLY A 184 -20.40 11.19 20.99
CA GLY A 184 -20.24 10.52 19.70
C GLY A 184 -18.84 9.98 19.50
N ARG A 185 -17.81 10.79 19.75
CA ARG A 185 -16.39 10.37 19.67
C ARG A 185 -16.05 9.27 20.69
N LEU A 186 -16.58 9.33 21.90
CA LEU A 186 -16.40 8.29 22.91
C LEU A 186 -17.06 6.96 22.52
N TYR A 187 -18.29 7.00 22.00
CA TYR A 187 -18.95 5.81 21.48
C TYR A 187 -18.20 5.21 20.28
N HIS A 188 -17.64 6.05 19.42
CA HIS A 188 -16.81 5.59 18.32
C HIS A 188 -15.56 4.85 18.82
N ALA A 189 -14.86 5.42 19.81
CA ALA A 189 -13.71 4.79 20.46
C ALA A 189 -14.07 3.45 21.13
N ASP A 190 -15.29 3.29 21.66
CA ASP A 190 -15.80 2.02 22.22
C ASP A 190 -16.43 1.11 21.15
N SER A 191 -16.25 1.42 19.86
CA SER A 191 -16.80 0.68 18.72
C SER A 191 -18.33 0.59 18.69
N GLN A 192 -19.03 1.49 19.38
CA GLN A 192 -20.50 1.60 19.39
C GLN A 192 -20.98 2.53 18.25
N ILE A 193 -20.62 2.19 17.01
CA ILE A 193 -20.74 3.04 15.82
C ILE A 193 -22.13 3.66 15.65
N LYS A 194 -23.21 2.86 15.84
CA LYS A 194 -24.57 3.36 15.67
C LYS A 194 -24.92 4.46 16.67
N LYS A 195 -24.48 4.31 17.93
CA LYS A 195 -24.70 5.34 18.94
C LYS A 195 -23.89 6.59 18.64
N ALA A 196 -22.64 6.42 18.18
CA ALA A 196 -21.82 7.52 17.73
C ALA A 196 -22.52 8.33 16.62
N GLU A 197 -23.04 7.65 15.61
CA GLU A 197 -23.79 8.28 14.52
C GLU A 197 -25.03 9.01 15.01
N ASP A 198 -25.78 8.43 15.95
CA ASP A 198 -26.99 9.03 16.50
C ASP A 198 -26.67 10.34 17.26
N GLU A 199 -25.62 10.35 18.10
CA GLU A 199 -25.19 11.56 18.84
C GLU A 199 -24.65 12.65 17.92
N GLU A 200 -23.79 12.29 16.95
CA GLU A 200 -23.24 13.22 15.96
C GLU A 200 -24.35 13.85 15.09
N LYS A 201 -25.40 13.10 14.75
CA LYS A 201 -26.59 13.65 14.05
C LYS A 201 -27.40 14.62 14.92
N ILE A 202 -27.47 14.37 16.23
CA ILE A 202 -28.09 15.31 17.15
C ILE A 202 -27.30 16.62 17.17
N ALA A 203 -25.96 16.55 17.27
CA ALA A 203 -25.08 17.72 17.21
C ALA A 203 -25.28 18.55 15.93
N VAL A 204 -25.28 17.90 14.76
CA VAL A 204 -25.53 18.56 13.46
C VAL A 204 -26.95 19.14 13.38
N LYS A 205 -27.97 18.49 14.00
CA LYS A 205 -29.33 19.00 14.03
C LYS A 205 -29.47 20.24 14.92
N LEU A 206 -28.76 20.26 16.06
CA LEU A 206 -28.74 21.41 16.97
C LEU A 206 -28.03 22.60 16.36
N ALA A 207 -26.95 22.37 15.66
CA ALA A 207 -26.13 23.41 15.03
C ALA A 207 -25.74 23.01 13.60
N PRO A 208 -26.62 23.15 12.60
CA PRO A 208 -26.35 22.74 11.21
C PRO A 208 -25.21 23.49 10.55
N ASP A 209 -24.90 24.71 11.03
CA ASP A 209 -23.80 25.54 10.54
C ASP A 209 -22.51 25.38 11.38
N SER A 210 -22.53 24.53 12.41
CA SER A 210 -21.32 24.22 13.18
C SER A 210 -20.37 23.38 12.34
N GLU A 211 -19.24 23.96 11.98
CA GLU A 211 -18.20 23.25 11.25
C GLU A 211 -17.71 22.03 12.03
N GLU A 212 -17.57 22.14 13.35
CA GLU A 212 -17.14 21.04 14.19
C GLU A 212 -18.12 19.86 14.17
N ALA A 213 -19.42 20.11 14.33
CA ALA A 213 -20.43 19.09 14.27
C ALA A 213 -20.47 18.39 12.90
N VAL A 214 -20.45 19.19 11.82
CA VAL A 214 -20.50 18.68 10.45
C VAL A 214 -19.26 17.87 10.09
N THR A 215 -18.08 18.35 10.48
CA THR A 215 -16.81 17.64 10.20
C THR A 215 -16.68 16.37 11.04
N SER A 216 -17.12 16.38 12.31
CA SER A 216 -17.09 15.19 13.18
C SER A 216 -17.95 14.07 12.60
N LEU A 217 -19.21 14.35 12.22
CA LEU A 217 -20.09 13.37 11.58
C LEU A 217 -19.52 12.88 10.24
N ALA A 218 -18.92 13.75 9.44
CA ALA A 218 -18.33 13.37 8.17
C ALA A 218 -17.10 12.47 8.35
N MET A 219 -16.27 12.73 9.37
CA MET A 219 -15.12 11.86 9.71
C MET A 219 -15.62 10.46 10.11
N LEU A 220 -16.65 10.36 10.93
CA LEU A 220 -17.26 9.09 11.29
C LEU A 220 -17.71 8.30 10.03
N TYR A 221 -18.42 8.96 9.10
CA TYR A 221 -18.83 8.30 7.85
C TYR A 221 -17.64 7.87 6.98
N ASN A 222 -16.57 8.66 6.93
CA ASN A 222 -15.37 8.29 6.19
C ASN A 222 -14.68 7.06 6.78
N GLU A 223 -14.61 6.94 8.10
CA GLU A 223 -14.04 5.80 8.81
C GLU A 223 -14.89 4.53 8.63
N GLU A 224 -16.22 4.67 8.53
CA GLU A 224 -17.14 3.59 8.15
C GLU A 224 -17.04 3.19 6.66
N GLY A 225 -16.31 3.95 5.84
CA GLY A 225 -16.21 3.75 4.40
C GLY A 225 -17.37 4.32 3.60
N ASP A 226 -18.28 5.07 4.23
CA ASP A 226 -19.42 5.74 3.56
C ASP A 226 -19.05 7.20 3.21
N SER A 227 -18.03 7.35 2.39
CA SER A 227 -17.55 8.67 1.95
C SER A 227 -18.60 9.45 1.12
N ALA A 228 -19.66 8.77 0.64
CA ALA A 228 -20.78 9.44 -0.02
C ALA A 228 -21.60 10.26 0.97
N LYS A 229 -21.96 9.67 2.13
CA LYS A 229 -22.65 10.41 3.22
C LYS A 229 -21.75 11.49 3.81
N ALA A 230 -20.45 11.24 3.93
CA ALA A 230 -19.49 12.25 4.41
C ALA A 230 -19.52 13.49 3.50
N ALA A 231 -19.41 13.30 2.18
CA ALA A 231 -19.45 14.39 1.21
C ALA A 231 -20.80 15.15 1.24
N ASP A 232 -21.92 14.43 1.33
CA ASP A 232 -23.25 15.05 1.46
C ASP A 232 -23.36 15.90 2.72
N THR A 233 -22.86 15.39 3.85
CA THR A 233 -22.86 16.09 5.13
C THR A 233 -22.05 17.38 5.08
N LEU A 234 -20.80 17.32 4.61
CA LEU A 234 -19.92 18.49 4.46
C LEU A 234 -20.47 19.52 3.46
N SER A 235 -21.10 19.05 2.39
CA SER A 235 -21.63 19.92 1.35
C SER A 235 -22.87 20.72 1.76
N LYS A 236 -23.52 20.37 2.87
CA LYS A 236 -24.67 21.11 3.41
C LYS A 236 -24.28 22.49 3.93
N VAL A 237 -23.02 22.66 4.37
CA VAL A 237 -22.52 23.98 4.75
C VAL A 237 -22.41 24.86 3.49
N PRO A 238 -23.07 26.04 3.47
CA PRO A 238 -23.00 26.94 2.33
C PRO A 238 -21.57 27.29 1.98
N GLU A 239 -21.25 27.36 0.68
CA GLU A 239 -19.90 27.56 0.19
C GLU A 239 -19.22 28.83 0.78
N ALA A 240 -20.00 29.91 0.93
CA ALA A 240 -19.53 31.15 1.53
C ALA A 240 -19.12 31.04 3.01
N ASN A 241 -19.57 29.99 3.71
CA ASN A 241 -19.30 29.78 5.14
C ASN A 241 -18.25 28.69 5.38
N ARG A 242 -17.71 28.09 4.30
CA ARG A 242 -16.71 27.02 4.44
C ARG A 242 -15.34 27.58 4.77
N SER A 243 -14.77 27.07 5.85
CA SER A 243 -13.38 27.41 6.24
C SER A 243 -12.37 26.55 5.50
N ALA A 244 -11.09 26.86 5.67
CA ALA A 244 -9.97 26.03 5.19
C ALA A 244 -10.06 24.58 5.69
N LYS A 245 -10.46 24.40 6.97
CA LYS A 245 -10.60 23.08 7.59
C LYS A 245 -11.72 22.26 6.94
N LEU A 246 -12.86 22.88 6.66
CA LEU A 246 -13.97 22.18 6.01
C LEU A 246 -13.64 21.81 4.55
N TYR A 247 -12.96 22.69 3.82
CA TYR A 247 -12.48 22.37 2.48
C TYR A 247 -11.43 21.24 2.50
N ALA A 248 -10.53 21.19 3.50
CA ALA A 248 -9.59 20.09 3.67
C ALA A 248 -10.35 18.76 3.92
N ALA A 249 -11.36 18.77 4.81
CA ALA A 249 -12.20 17.59 5.06
C ALA A 249 -12.97 17.12 3.80
N LEU A 250 -13.44 18.04 2.97
CA LEU A 250 -14.01 17.72 1.66
C LEU A 250 -12.95 17.08 0.73
N GLY A 251 -11.73 17.61 0.76
CA GLY A 251 -10.59 17.07 0.02
C GLY A 251 -10.30 15.61 0.40
N ASP A 252 -10.19 15.33 1.70
CA ASP A 252 -9.99 13.97 2.24
C ASP A 252 -11.13 13.03 1.82
N THR A 253 -12.37 13.51 1.92
CA THR A 253 -13.55 12.73 1.56
C THR A 253 -13.57 12.38 0.06
N TYR A 254 -13.27 13.34 -0.82
CA TYR A 254 -13.21 13.08 -2.26
C TYR A 254 -12.01 12.20 -2.65
N ASP A 255 -10.89 12.31 -1.93
CA ASP A 255 -9.75 11.42 -2.14
C ASP A 255 -10.10 9.95 -1.81
N GLN A 256 -10.82 9.72 -0.70
CA GLN A 256 -11.34 8.38 -0.36
C GLN A 256 -12.32 7.84 -1.41
N GLN A 257 -13.14 8.71 -2.01
CA GLN A 257 -14.00 8.35 -3.15
C GLN A 257 -13.20 8.08 -4.45
N LYS A 258 -11.89 8.25 -4.44
CA LYS A 258 -11.01 8.23 -5.62
C LYS A 258 -11.40 9.29 -6.66
N ASN A 259 -12.13 10.33 -6.25
CA ASN A 259 -12.47 11.48 -7.08
C ASN A 259 -11.39 12.56 -6.93
N TYR A 260 -10.20 12.24 -7.43
CA TYR A 260 -9.01 13.06 -7.24
C TYR A 260 -9.15 14.49 -7.78
N LYS A 261 -9.93 14.68 -8.84
CA LYS A 261 -10.17 16.03 -9.40
C LYS A 261 -10.90 16.92 -8.41
N LYS A 262 -11.98 16.43 -7.80
CA LYS A 262 -12.70 17.19 -6.77
C LYS A 262 -11.86 17.36 -5.50
N ALA A 263 -11.08 16.35 -5.12
CA ALA A 263 -10.15 16.46 -3.99
C ALA A 263 -9.13 17.59 -4.22
N ILE A 264 -8.51 17.64 -5.41
CA ILE A 264 -7.57 18.69 -5.80
C ILE A 264 -8.21 20.10 -5.72
N GLU A 265 -9.45 20.25 -6.21
CA GLU A 265 -10.19 21.53 -6.11
C GLU A 265 -10.44 21.92 -4.66
N ALA A 266 -10.92 21.00 -3.84
CA ALA A 266 -11.19 21.26 -2.43
C ALA A 266 -9.93 21.64 -1.64
N TYR A 267 -8.84 20.90 -1.80
CA TYR A 267 -7.57 21.27 -1.15
C TYR A 267 -7.01 22.61 -1.62
N ARG A 268 -7.17 22.97 -2.89
CA ARG A 268 -6.78 24.30 -3.38
C ARG A 268 -7.56 25.40 -2.67
N HIS A 269 -8.88 25.26 -2.51
CA HIS A 269 -9.66 26.21 -1.75
C HIS A 269 -9.24 26.29 -0.29
N ALA A 270 -8.90 25.14 0.33
CA ALA A 270 -8.33 25.16 1.68
C ALA A 270 -7.04 26.00 1.77
N ILE A 271 -6.13 25.82 0.81
CA ILE A 271 -4.85 26.53 0.74
C ILE A 271 -5.03 28.01 0.36
N GLU A 272 -6.03 28.37 -0.44
CA GLU A 272 -6.36 29.76 -0.74
C GLU A 272 -6.78 30.53 0.52
N LEU A 273 -7.51 29.86 1.43
CA LEU A 273 -7.98 30.42 2.71
C LEU A 273 -6.89 30.38 3.79
N ASP A 274 -6.06 29.36 3.80
CA ASP A 274 -4.96 29.15 4.75
C ASP A 274 -3.72 28.62 4.02
N ARG A 275 -2.81 29.54 3.67
CA ARG A 275 -1.63 29.23 2.85
C ARG A 275 -0.57 28.41 3.56
N ASP A 276 -0.58 28.43 4.87
CA ASP A 276 0.40 27.73 5.72
C ASP A 276 -0.10 26.38 6.19
N ASN A 277 -1.26 25.94 5.69
CA ASN A 277 -1.86 24.66 6.00
C ASN A 277 -1.12 23.49 5.31
N LEU A 278 -0.06 23.02 5.97
CA LEU A 278 0.78 21.93 5.43
C LEU A 278 0.02 20.62 5.22
N ASP A 279 -1.05 20.35 5.99
CA ASP A 279 -1.85 19.16 5.82
C ASP A 279 -2.70 19.23 4.53
N ALA A 280 -3.31 20.39 4.25
CA ALA A 280 -4.00 20.60 2.99
C ALA A 280 -3.05 20.54 1.78
N ILE A 281 -1.82 21.10 1.90
CA ILE A 281 -0.79 20.99 0.86
C ILE A 281 -0.40 19.55 0.65
N ARG A 282 -0.27 18.76 1.70
CA ARG A 282 0.03 17.31 1.63
C ARG A 282 -1.10 16.53 0.97
N GLY A 283 -2.35 16.81 1.34
CA GLY A 283 -3.54 16.23 0.71
C GLY A 283 -3.61 16.55 -0.78
N LEU A 284 -3.33 17.81 -1.15
CA LEU A 284 -3.23 18.24 -2.55
C LEU A 284 -2.15 17.47 -3.30
N ALA A 285 -0.94 17.33 -2.71
CA ALA A 285 0.17 16.61 -3.31
C ALA A 285 -0.20 15.13 -3.57
N GLY A 286 -0.77 14.45 -2.55
CA GLY A 286 -1.21 13.06 -2.68
C GLY A 286 -2.30 12.86 -3.73
N SER A 287 -3.29 13.74 -3.78
CA SER A 287 -4.36 13.68 -4.78
C SER A 287 -3.86 13.98 -6.20
N LEU A 288 -2.91 14.92 -6.36
CA LEU A 288 -2.23 15.20 -7.64
C LEU A 288 -1.43 13.98 -8.11
N GLU A 289 -0.74 13.31 -7.19
CA GLU A 289 0.02 12.09 -7.49
C GLU A 289 -0.90 10.97 -8.00
N LYS A 290 -2.02 10.72 -7.30
CA LYS A 290 -3.02 9.71 -7.67
C LYS A 290 -3.77 10.05 -8.98
N ASP A 291 -3.90 11.35 -9.32
CA ASP A 291 -4.45 11.83 -10.59
C ASP A 291 -3.41 11.81 -11.73
N GLY A 292 -2.17 11.35 -11.48
CA GLY A 292 -1.09 11.27 -12.47
C GLY A 292 -0.38 12.60 -12.75
N GLN A 293 -0.68 13.68 -12.01
CA GLN A 293 -0.03 14.99 -12.14
C GLN A 293 1.25 15.07 -11.29
N THR A 294 2.16 14.12 -11.48
CA THR A 294 3.33 13.89 -10.61
C THR A 294 4.27 15.09 -10.48
N ASP A 295 4.46 15.89 -11.54
CA ASP A 295 5.32 17.08 -11.47
C ASP A 295 4.71 18.17 -10.58
N LYS A 296 3.37 18.31 -10.59
CA LYS A 296 2.69 19.23 -9.68
C LYS A 296 2.69 18.72 -8.25
N ALA A 297 2.56 17.40 -8.06
CA ALA A 297 2.70 16.80 -6.73
C ALA A 297 4.08 17.09 -6.13
N LEU A 298 5.16 16.91 -6.90
CA LEU A 298 6.52 17.26 -6.48
C LEU A 298 6.68 18.73 -6.11
N GLN A 299 6.01 19.65 -6.80
CA GLN A 299 6.02 21.06 -6.44
C GLN A 299 5.40 21.30 -5.05
N GLN A 300 4.28 20.62 -4.75
CA GLN A 300 3.64 20.73 -3.44
C GLN A 300 4.50 20.10 -2.33
N TYR A 301 5.05 18.90 -2.58
CA TYR A 301 5.98 18.28 -1.63
C TYR A 301 7.22 19.13 -1.34
N LYS A 302 7.75 19.86 -2.34
CA LYS A 302 8.86 20.81 -2.12
C LYS A 302 8.47 21.95 -1.18
N ILE A 303 7.25 22.48 -1.28
CA ILE A 303 6.76 23.50 -0.35
C ILE A 303 6.78 22.97 1.09
N ILE A 304 6.32 21.71 1.29
CA ILE A 304 6.35 21.10 2.63
C ILE A 304 7.80 20.89 3.09
N ALA A 305 8.69 20.40 2.22
CA ALA A 305 10.09 20.17 2.55
C ALA A 305 10.86 21.46 2.90
N ASP A 306 10.48 22.59 2.27
CA ASP A 306 11.06 23.90 2.57
C ASP A 306 10.52 24.45 3.89
N ALA A 307 9.24 24.25 4.20
CA ALA A 307 8.61 24.69 5.44
C ALA A 307 8.99 23.79 6.64
N ASN A 308 9.11 22.49 6.43
CA ASN A 308 9.53 21.52 7.44
C ASN A 308 10.61 20.57 6.88
N PRO A 309 11.90 20.96 6.95
CA PRO A 309 13.01 20.17 6.42
C PRO A 309 13.25 18.82 7.12
N GLU A 310 12.57 18.57 8.25
CA GLU A 310 12.67 17.31 9.02
C GLU A 310 11.46 16.37 8.79
N ASP A 311 10.58 16.69 7.86
CA ASP A 311 9.45 15.83 7.51
C ASP A 311 9.89 14.64 6.62
N ALA A 312 10.29 13.56 7.25
CA ALA A 312 10.73 12.35 6.57
C ALA A 312 9.69 11.80 5.56
N ARG A 313 8.39 11.90 5.88
CA ARG A 313 7.29 11.43 5.01
C ARG A 313 7.32 12.13 3.65
N THR A 314 7.55 13.43 3.63
CA THR A 314 7.65 14.21 2.38
C THR A 314 8.81 13.72 1.51
N TYR A 315 9.98 13.44 2.09
CA TYR A 315 11.12 12.92 1.32
C TYR A 315 10.90 11.49 0.84
N ILE A 316 10.18 10.64 1.58
CA ILE A 316 9.78 9.31 1.13
C ILE A 316 8.88 9.44 -0.11
N SER A 317 7.83 10.26 -0.05
CA SER A 317 6.92 10.48 -1.18
C SER A 317 7.64 11.03 -2.42
N MET A 318 8.53 12.02 -2.25
CA MET A 318 9.36 12.54 -3.34
C MET A 318 10.28 11.45 -3.91
N GLY A 319 10.89 10.63 -3.07
CA GLY A 319 11.73 9.51 -3.46
C GLY A 319 10.98 8.50 -4.33
N GLU A 320 9.77 8.12 -3.92
CA GLU A 320 8.91 7.22 -4.69
C GLU A 320 8.51 7.79 -6.05
N ILE A 321 8.13 9.08 -6.10
CA ILE A 321 7.79 9.74 -7.37
C ILE A 321 9.00 9.74 -8.30
N TYR A 322 10.18 10.13 -7.83
CA TYR A 322 11.39 10.13 -8.63
C TYR A 322 11.76 8.72 -9.09
N ARG A 323 11.59 7.69 -8.26
CA ARG A 323 11.80 6.29 -8.64
C ARG A 323 10.88 5.88 -9.79
N ARG A 324 9.57 6.20 -9.72
CA ARG A 324 8.60 5.94 -10.80
C ARG A 324 8.89 6.72 -12.08
N GLN A 325 9.50 7.90 -11.97
CA GLN A 325 9.98 8.67 -13.13
C GLN A 325 11.31 8.17 -13.70
N GLY A 326 11.94 7.15 -13.10
CA GLY A 326 13.24 6.64 -13.49
C GLY A 326 14.42 7.53 -13.06
N ASN A 327 14.18 8.58 -12.27
CA ASN A 327 15.21 9.48 -11.75
C ASN A 327 15.83 8.90 -10.47
N LEU A 328 16.53 7.77 -10.62
CA LEU A 328 17.02 6.95 -9.50
C LEU A 328 17.98 7.72 -8.57
N ASP A 329 18.76 8.65 -9.10
CA ASP A 329 19.69 9.45 -8.28
C ASP A 329 18.94 10.41 -7.35
N LEU A 330 17.90 11.10 -7.85
CA LEU A 330 17.04 11.96 -7.03
C LEU A 330 16.21 11.14 -6.04
N ALA A 331 15.73 9.96 -6.44
CA ALA A 331 15.06 9.04 -5.55
C ALA A 331 15.97 8.63 -4.38
N LEU A 332 17.20 8.21 -4.68
CA LEU A 332 18.20 7.82 -3.69
C LEU A 332 18.55 8.98 -2.74
N GLN A 333 18.71 10.20 -3.27
CA GLN A 333 19.00 11.38 -2.47
C GLN A 333 17.89 11.66 -1.46
N ASN A 334 16.63 11.64 -1.89
CA ASN A 334 15.48 11.90 -1.02
C ASN A 334 15.31 10.80 0.04
N LEU A 335 15.42 9.52 -0.34
CA LEU A 335 15.30 8.41 0.61
C LEU A 335 16.45 8.39 1.63
N LYS A 336 17.68 8.73 1.24
CA LYS A 336 18.80 8.88 2.20
C LYS A 336 18.54 10.03 3.18
N LYS A 337 17.95 11.12 2.72
CA LYS A 337 17.56 12.21 3.60
C LYS A 337 16.47 11.78 4.57
N ALA A 338 15.45 11.04 4.12
CA ALA A 338 14.45 10.42 4.99
C ALA A 338 15.09 9.46 6.00
N GLN A 339 16.02 8.59 5.55
CA GLN A 339 16.73 7.65 6.42
C GLN A 339 17.49 8.35 7.56
N SER A 340 18.07 9.51 7.31
CA SER A 340 18.78 10.29 8.36
C SER A 340 17.87 10.78 9.47
N MET A 341 16.55 10.90 9.22
CA MET A 341 15.52 11.36 10.16
C MET A 341 14.82 10.19 10.85
N VAL A 342 14.55 9.13 10.11
CA VAL A 342 13.85 7.93 10.59
C VAL A 342 14.76 6.70 10.37
N GLN A 343 15.79 6.58 11.22
CA GLN A 343 16.82 5.54 11.12
C GLN A 343 16.27 4.12 11.15
N ASP A 344 15.06 3.95 11.70
CA ASP A 344 14.44 2.66 11.97
C ASP A 344 13.29 2.31 11.02
N SER A 345 13.10 3.08 9.95
CA SER A 345 12.04 2.81 8.98
C SER A 345 12.35 1.60 8.10
N GLU A 346 11.57 0.52 8.27
CA GLU A 346 11.61 -0.67 7.41
C GLU A 346 11.33 -0.31 5.95
N GLN A 347 10.33 0.56 5.72
CA GLN A 347 9.94 1.03 4.39
C GLN A 347 11.10 1.72 3.67
N VAL A 348 11.77 2.68 4.33
CA VAL A 348 12.90 3.41 3.73
C VAL A 348 14.05 2.47 3.39
N SER A 349 14.37 1.52 4.26
CA SER A 349 15.42 0.53 4.02
C SER A 349 15.06 -0.37 2.82
N PHE A 350 13.82 -0.81 2.73
CA PHE A 350 13.33 -1.62 1.61
C PHE A 350 13.37 -0.85 0.27
N ASP A 351 12.96 0.42 0.27
CA ASP A 351 12.97 1.28 -0.92
C ASP A 351 14.39 1.58 -1.38
N LEU A 352 15.31 1.84 -0.45
CA LEU A 352 16.73 2.03 -0.77
C LEU A 352 17.34 0.77 -1.41
N ALA A 353 17.07 -0.41 -0.84
CA ALA A 353 17.54 -1.67 -1.42
C ALA A 353 16.98 -1.90 -2.84
N THR A 354 15.70 -1.53 -3.04
CA THR A 354 15.06 -1.60 -4.37
C THR A 354 15.77 -0.71 -5.39
N ILE A 355 16.11 0.53 -5.01
CA ILE A 355 16.83 1.46 -5.90
C ILE A 355 18.24 0.95 -6.18
N TYR A 356 18.97 0.46 -5.18
CA TYR A 356 20.28 -0.11 -5.35
C TYR A 356 20.27 -1.30 -6.32
N GLN A 357 19.26 -2.19 -6.19
CA GLN A 357 19.08 -3.32 -7.11
C GLN A 357 18.90 -2.85 -8.55
N VAL A 358 17.99 -1.88 -8.79
CA VAL A 358 17.77 -1.32 -10.14
C VAL A 358 19.00 -0.62 -10.72
N GLN A 359 19.85 -0.03 -9.86
CA GLN A 359 21.12 0.58 -10.27
C GLN A 359 22.24 -0.46 -10.50
N GLY A 360 21.99 -1.76 -10.26
CA GLY A 360 23.03 -2.81 -10.32
C GLY A 360 24.03 -2.74 -9.16
N ARG A 361 23.71 -2.02 -8.09
CA ARG A 361 24.52 -1.89 -6.88
C ARG A 361 24.15 -3.00 -5.90
N TYR A 362 24.40 -4.23 -6.31
CA TYR A 362 23.93 -5.41 -5.58
C TYR A 362 24.50 -5.52 -4.16
N ASP A 363 25.77 -5.19 -3.96
CA ASP A 363 26.41 -5.21 -2.62
C ASP A 363 25.69 -4.26 -1.65
N ASP A 364 25.35 -3.04 -2.09
CA ASP A 364 24.62 -2.07 -1.26
C ASP A 364 23.20 -2.56 -0.96
N ALA A 365 22.53 -3.17 -1.94
CA ALA A 365 21.20 -3.73 -1.75
C ALA A 365 21.21 -4.91 -0.78
N ILE A 366 22.14 -5.85 -0.93
CA ILE A 366 22.32 -7.01 -0.06
C ILE A 366 22.57 -6.55 1.39
N GLN A 367 23.52 -5.64 1.59
CA GLN A 367 23.86 -5.14 2.91
C GLN A 367 22.63 -4.48 3.58
N THR A 368 21.92 -3.62 2.83
CA THR A 368 20.73 -2.94 3.34
C THR A 368 19.64 -3.94 3.77
N MET A 369 19.39 -4.97 2.96
CA MET A 369 18.38 -5.99 3.27
C MET A 369 18.81 -6.91 4.42
N GLN A 370 20.10 -7.26 4.51
CA GLN A 370 20.62 -8.04 5.65
C GLN A 370 20.52 -7.27 6.95
N ASP A 371 20.85 -5.98 6.95
CA ASP A 371 20.72 -5.11 8.12
C ASP A 371 19.25 -4.98 8.56
N LEU A 372 18.31 -4.83 7.60
CA LEU A 372 16.88 -4.80 7.87
C LEU A 372 16.38 -6.12 8.50
N LEU A 373 16.76 -7.26 7.93
CA LEU A 373 16.39 -8.58 8.44
C LEU A 373 16.98 -8.84 9.84
N LYS A 374 18.21 -8.42 10.09
CA LYS A 374 18.86 -8.53 11.40
C LYS A 374 18.17 -7.65 12.44
N LYS A 375 17.80 -6.43 12.08
CA LYS A 375 17.13 -5.47 12.96
C LYS A 375 15.73 -5.92 13.37
N THR A 376 14.99 -6.55 12.46
CA THR A 376 13.66 -7.11 12.70
C THR A 376 13.69 -8.53 13.29
N GLU A 377 14.89 -9.06 13.63
CA GLU A 377 15.03 -10.38 14.21
C GLU A 377 14.62 -10.38 15.69
N LYS A 378 13.79 -11.34 16.07
CA LYS A 378 13.37 -11.54 17.45
C LYS A 378 14.17 -12.67 18.09
N ALA A 379 14.68 -12.43 19.29
CA ALA A 379 15.50 -13.39 20.03
C ALA A 379 14.77 -14.70 20.36
N ASP A 380 13.45 -14.67 20.50
CA ASP A 380 12.61 -15.84 20.77
C ASP A 380 12.08 -16.51 19.49
N GLY A 381 12.35 -15.95 18.32
CA GLY A 381 11.90 -16.44 17.02
C GLY A 381 10.38 -16.40 16.82
N LYS A 382 9.63 -15.70 17.69
CA LYS A 382 8.16 -15.64 17.60
C LYS A 382 7.72 -14.35 16.93
N TYR A 383 7.13 -14.50 15.77
CA TYR A 383 6.63 -13.41 14.95
C TYR A 383 5.10 -13.42 14.90
N SER A 384 4.46 -12.26 14.99
CA SER A 384 3.04 -12.09 14.62
C SER A 384 2.85 -12.41 13.13
N GLN A 385 1.60 -12.57 12.68
CA GLN A 385 1.33 -12.84 11.27
C GLN A 385 1.87 -11.71 10.37
N GLU A 386 1.66 -10.46 10.75
CA GLU A 386 2.18 -9.30 10.02
C GLU A 386 3.71 -9.29 9.93
N GLU A 387 4.40 -9.61 11.03
CA GLU A 387 5.86 -9.70 11.03
C GLU A 387 6.38 -10.87 10.18
N GLN A 388 5.65 -12.00 10.15
CA GLN A 388 5.99 -13.12 9.26
C GLN A 388 5.84 -12.71 7.79
N ASP A 389 4.78 -11.99 7.44
CA ASP A 389 4.52 -11.50 6.09
C ASP A 389 5.58 -10.48 5.67
N ASN A 390 5.93 -9.53 6.54
CA ASN A 390 6.99 -8.56 6.28
C ASN A 390 8.35 -9.24 6.10
N ARG A 391 8.71 -10.20 6.97
CA ARG A 391 9.97 -10.96 6.82
C ARG A 391 9.99 -11.78 5.54
N GLY A 392 8.84 -12.34 5.13
CA GLY A 392 8.70 -13.01 3.85
C GLY A 392 9.01 -12.09 2.68
N ILE A 393 8.49 -10.85 2.70
CA ILE A 393 8.75 -9.83 1.68
C ILE A 393 10.24 -9.42 1.66
N PHE A 394 10.86 -9.26 2.84
CA PHE A 394 12.28 -8.88 2.93
C PHE A 394 13.21 -9.99 2.43
N LEU A 395 12.92 -11.25 2.77
CA LEU A 395 13.67 -12.40 2.27
C LEU A 395 13.50 -12.57 0.77
N GLU A 396 12.28 -12.40 0.25
CA GLU A 396 12.03 -12.45 -1.19
C GLU A 396 12.84 -11.39 -1.94
N ARG A 397 12.86 -10.14 -1.42
CA ARG A 397 13.69 -9.07 -1.98
C ARG A 397 15.18 -9.42 -1.94
N LEU A 398 15.70 -9.87 -0.80
CA LEU A 398 17.10 -10.25 -0.68
C LEU A 398 17.47 -11.39 -1.63
N GLY A 399 16.63 -12.41 -1.72
CA GLY A 399 16.83 -13.53 -2.64
C GLY A 399 16.82 -13.09 -4.10
N SER A 400 15.91 -12.16 -4.47
CA SER A 400 15.87 -11.56 -5.82
C SER A 400 17.15 -10.77 -6.13
N VAL A 401 17.69 -9.99 -5.17
CA VAL A 401 18.96 -9.28 -5.35
C VAL A 401 20.10 -10.25 -5.59
N TYR A 402 20.18 -11.36 -4.84
CA TYR A 402 21.18 -12.40 -5.09
C TYR A 402 21.01 -13.07 -6.45
N ALA A 403 19.78 -13.28 -6.90
CA ALA A 403 19.53 -13.86 -8.23
C ALA A 403 20.00 -12.90 -9.35
N ASP A 404 19.70 -11.60 -9.23
CA ASP A 404 20.17 -10.58 -10.18
C ASP A 404 21.69 -10.43 -10.19
N ASP A 405 22.34 -10.62 -9.03
CA ASP A 405 23.81 -10.68 -8.90
C ASP A 405 24.41 -12.02 -9.41
N ASN A 406 23.57 -12.88 -9.98
CA ASN A 406 23.93 -14.21 -10.45
C ASN A 406 24.50 -15.14 -9.36
N ASN A 407 24.18 -14.88 -8.09
CA ASN A 407 24.53 -15.69 -6.93
C ASN A 407 23.40 -16.68 -6.59
N VAL A 408 23.17 -17.62 -7.49
CA VAL A 408 22.10 -18.62 -7.37
C VAL A 408 22.11 -19.36 -6.02
N PRO A 409 23.25 -19.82 -5.46
CA PRO A 409 23.25 -20.51 -4.18
C PRO A 409 22.69 -19.65 -3.04
N ALA A 410 23.11 -18.39 -2.94
CA ALA A 410 22.65 -17.47 -1.90
C ALA A 410 21.17 -17.10 -2.08
N ALA A 411 20.71 -16.94 -3.33
CA ALA A 411 19.28 -16.72 -3.64
C ALA A 411 18.43 -17.88 -3.12
N ILE A 412 18.80 -19.12 -3.46
CA ILE A 412 18.06 -20.32 -3.04
C ILE A 412 18.06 -20.47 -1.51
N GLU A 413 19.22 -20.29 -0.84
CA GLU A 413 19.29 -20.32 0.62
C GLU A 413 18.36 -19.28 1.26
N THR A 414 18.29 -18.10 0.67
CA THR A 414 17.45 -17.01 1.17
C THR A 414 15.95 -17.33 0.98
N PHE A 415 15.56 -17.84 -0.17
CA PHE A 415 14.17 -18.24 -0.41
C PHE A 415 13.74 -19.44 0.46
N GLN A 416 14.66 -20.36 0.76
CA GLN A 416 14.39 -21.46 1.69
C GLN A 416 14.01 -20.95 3.10
N LYS A 417 14.57 -19.84 3.55
CA LYS A 417 14.20 -19.23 4.84
C LYS A 417 12.74 -18.77 4.89
N MET A 418 12.13 -18.46 3.74
CA MET A 418 10.72 -18.09 3.66
C MET A 418 9.79 -19.23 4.06
N LEU A 419 10.22 -20.50 3.90
CA LEU A 419 9.41 -21.67 4.18
C LEU A 419 9.02 -21.81 5.66
N ALA A 420 9.68 -21.08 6.55
CA ALA A 420 9.41 -21.06 7.99
C ALA A 420 8.31 -20.06 8.40
N PHE A 421 7.83 -19.21 7.49
CA PHE A 421 6.95 -18.08 7.79
C PHE A 421 5.50 -18.27 7.30
N GLY A 422 4.96 -19.48 7.41
CA GLY A 422 3.59 -19.82 7.03
C GLY A 422 3.44 -20.25 5.57
N ASP A 423 2.26 -20.84 5.26
CA ASP A 423 2.01 -21.48 3.96
C ASP A 423 2.12 -20.51 2.78
N ASP A 424 1.65 -19.27 2.93
CA ASP A 424 1.67 -18.26 1.85
C ASP A 424 3.12 -17.84 1.51
N ASN A 425 3.94 -17.57 2.54
CA ASN A 425 5.36 -17.27 2.34
C ASN A 425 6.13 -18.49 1.81
N ALA A 426 5.79 -19.68 2.26
CA ALA A 426 6.39 -20.92 1.76
C ALA A 426 6.04 -21.15 0.28
N GLU A 427 4.78 -20.92 -0.13
CA GLU A 427 4.38 -21.00 -1.54
C GLU A 427 5.15 -20.04 -2.42
N ARG A 428 5.33 -18.77 -1.96
CA ARG A 428 6.14 -17.77 -2.64
C ARG A 428 7.61 -18.19 -2.71
N GLY A 429 8.17 -18.69 -1.61
CA GLY A 429 9.54 -19.19 -1.54
C GLY A 429 9.80 -20.33 -2.53
N TYR A 430 8.91 -21.33 -2.60
CA TYR A 430 8.99 -22.40 -3.61
C TYR A 430 8.92 -21.81 -5.03
N GLY A 431 8.00 -20.87 -5.28
CA GLY A 431 7.89 -20.18 -6.57
C GLY A 431 9.20 -19.52 -6.98
N ALA A 432 9.77 -18.71 -6.09
CA ALA A 432 11.02 -17.97 -6.33
C ALA A 432 12.22 -18.90 -6.57
N MET A 433 12.33 -20.00 -5.83
CA MET A 433 13.38 -21.02 -6.09
C MET A 433 13.22 -21.68 -7.45
N ILE A 434 11.98 -22.03 -7.85
CA ILE A 434 11.70 -22.63 -9.15
C ILE A 434 12.09 -21.67 -10.27
N ASP A 435 11.69 -20.41 -10.17
CA ASP A 435 12.01 -19.37 -11.16
C ASP A 435 13.53 -19.16 -11.29
N THR A 436 14.23 -19.05 -10.14
CA THR A 436 15.69 -18.90 -10.13
C THR A 436 16.39 -20.07 -10.81
N TYR A 437 15.98 -21.32 -10.56
CA TYR A 437 16.53 -22.48 -11.24
C TYR A 437 16.19 -22.48 -12.74
N ARG A 438 14.97 -22.05 -13.12
CA ARG A 438 14.59 -21.93 -14.53
C ARG A 438 15.42 -20.88 -15.27
N GLU A 439 15.62 -19.72 -14.67
CA GLU A 439 16.45 -18.65 -15.22
C GLU A 439 17.91 -19.09 -15.40
N ASN A 440 18.40 -19.86 -14.43
CA ASN A 440 19.73 -20.49 -14.53
C ASN A 440 19.76 -21.73 -15.43
N LYS A 441 18.60 -22.12 -16.00
CA LYS A 441 18.42 -23.31 -16.87
C LYS A 441 18.71 -24.65 -16.20
N ASP A 442 18.62 -24.69 -14.87
CA ASP A 442 18.68 -25.92 -14.06
C ASP A 442 17.31 -26.59 -14.00
N TRP A 443 16.78 -27.00 -15.13
CA TRP A 443 15.41 -27.49 -15.31
C TRP A 443 15.04 -28.66 -14.40
N GLN A 444 16.00 -29.56 -14.14
CA GLN A 444 15.77 -30.69 -13.23
C GLN A 444 15.56 -30.19 -11.80
N LYS A 445 16.41 -29.28 -11.30
CA LYS A 445 16.27 -28.72 -9.96
C LYS A 445 14.97 -27.93 -9.82
N ALA A 446 14.59 -27.15 -10.84
CA ALA A 446 13.29 -26.47 -10.87
C ALA A 446 12.12 -27.45 -10.71
N THR A 447 12.18 -28.61 -11.41
CA THR A 447 11.18 -29.67 -11.33
C THR A 447 11.16 -30.35 -9.96
N ASP A 448 12.33 -30.64 -9.39
CA ASP A 448 12.46 -31.28 -8.07
C ASP A 448 11.91 -30.39 -6.95
N VAL A 449 12.22 -29.09 -6.99
CA VAL A 449 11.69 -28.08 -6.02
C VAL A 449 10.18 -27.91 -6.18
N ALA A 450 9.68 -27.89 -7.42
CA ALA A 450 8.24 -27.83 -7.67
C ALA A 450 7.52 -29.07 -7.12
N HIS A 451 8.10 -30.25 -7.30
CA HIS A 451 7.58 -31.50 -6.72
C HIS A 451 7.58 -31.45 -5.19
N GLU A 452 8.72 -31.07 -4.58
CA GLU A 452 8.83 -30.92 -3.13
C GLU A 452 7.75 -29.97 -2.58
N GLY A 453 7.57 -28.81 -3.22
CA GLY A 453 6.53 -27.85 -2.85
C GLY A 453 5.12 -28.46 -2.87
N THR A 454 4.79 -29.32 -3.84
CA THR A 454 3.49 -30.01 -3.87
C THR A 454 3.30 -31.01 -2.73
N LEU A 455 4.38 -31.61 -2.24
CA LEU A 455 4.35 -32.52 -1.09
C LEU A 455 4.23 -31.78 0.24
N LYS A 456 4.92 -30.67 0.38
CA LYS A 456 4.92 -29.84 1.60
C LYS A 456 3.64 -29.02 1.74
N LEU A 457 3.12 -28.50 0.64
CA LEU A 457 1.90 -27.69 0.57
C LEU A 457 0.82 -28.39 -0.29
N PRO A 458 0.26 -29.52 0.16
CA PRO A 458 -0.63 -30.35 -0.66
C PRO A 458 -1.95 -29.67 -1.01
N LYS A 459 -2.30 -28.57 -0.35
CA LYS A 459 -3.49 -27.75 -0.67
C LYS A 459 -3.22 -26.71 -1.74
N SER A 460 -1.95 -26.35 -2.00
CA SER A 460 -1.61 -25.35 -3.00
C SER A 460 -1.94 -25.84 -4.40
N ARG A 461 -2.94 -25.25 -5.03
CA ARG A 461 -3.26 -25.48 -6.46
C ARG A 461 -2.19 -24.88 -7.36
N ARG A 462 -1.62 -23.74 -6.93
CA ARG A 462 -0.60 -23.02 -7.68
C ARG A 462 0.65 -23.87 -7.88
N LEU A 463 1.22 -24.43 -6.81
CA LEU A 463 2.40 -25.30 -6.92
C LEU A 463 2.13 -26.55 -7.74
N LYS A 464 0.92 -27.14 -7.65
CA LYS A 464 0.54 -28.26 -8.51
C LYS A 464 0.48 -27.88 -9.99
N MET A 465 -0.02 -26.71 -10.33
CA MET A 465 -0.02 -26.20 -11.70
C MET A 465 1.41 -25.94 -12.20
N VAL A 466 2.25 -25.33 -11.35
CA VAL A 466 3.67 -25.10 -11.67
C VAL A 466 4.40 -26.41 -11.90
N TYR A 467 4.27 -27.38 -10.99
CA TYR A 467 4.88 -28.70 -11.16
C TYR A 467 4.43 -29.40 -12.44
N ALA A 468 3.13 -29.39 -12.74
CA ALA A 468 2.61 -29.96 -13.98
C ALA A 468 3.18 -29.27 -15.23
N GLY A 469 3.40 -27.95 -15.16
CA GLY A 469 4.11 -27.21 -16.19
C GLY A 469 5.56 -27.67 -16.37
N GLN A 470 6.30 -27.87 -15.27
CA GLN A 470 7.67 -28.41 -15.32
C GLN A 470 7.70 -29.82 -15.94
N VAL A 471 6.76 -30.71 -15.56
CA VAL A 471 6.62 -32.04 -16.14
C VAL A 471 6.42 -31.97 -17.67
N ALA A 472 5.60 -31.04 -18.13
CA ALA A 472 5.39 -30.83 -19.56
C ALA A 472 6.68 -30.34 -20.27
N ASP A 473 7.42 -29.41 -19.65
CA ASP A 473 8.69 -28.87 -20.17
C ASP A 473 9.78 -29.92 -20.25
N MET A 474 9.78 -30.88 -19.32
CA MET A 474 10.67 -32.02 -19.31
C MET A 474 10.28 -33.12 -20.33
N GLY A 475 9.41 -32.81 -21.30
CA GLY A 475 9.06 -33.68 -22.41
C GLY A 475 7.85 -34.59 -22.17
N LYS A 476 7.06 -34.35 -21.13
CA LYS A 476 5.85 -35.14 -20.82
C LYS A 476 4.57 -34.24 -20.86
N PRO A 477 4.25 -33.63 -22.01
CA PRO A 477 3.20 -32.63 -22.07
C PRO A 477 1.81 -33.15 -21.75
N GLU A 478 1.46 -34.35 -22.17
CA GLU A 478 0.15 -34.94 -21.90
C GLU A 478 -0.03 -35.36 -20.43
N GLU A 479 1.08 -35.72 -19.74
CA GLU A 479 1.07 -36.00 -18.31
C GLU A 479 0.81 -34.67 -17.54
N GLY A 480 1.53 -33.58 -17.87
CA GLY A 480 1.32 -32.28 -17.28
C GLY A 480 -0.09 -31.73 -17.51
N LEU A 481 -0.61 -31.84 -18.75
CA LEU A 481 -1.99 -31.45 -19.07
C LEU A 481 -3.02 -32.25 -18.27
N SER A 482 -2.80 -33.56 -18.09
CA SER A 482 -3.68 -34.40 -17.29
C SER A 482 -3.68 -33.97 -15.81
N GLN A 483 -2.50 -33.66 -15.25
CA GLN A 483 -2.36 -33.20 -13.87
C GLN A 483 -3.09 -31.85 -13.65
N VAL A 484 -2.96 -30.90 -14.57
CA VAL A 484 -3.67 -29.61 -14.45
C VAL A 484 -5.18 -29.81 -14.59
N LYS A 485 -5.67 -30.62 -15.54
CA LYS A 485 -7.11 -30.92 -15.68
C LYS A 485 -7.70 -31.54 -14.41
N ALA A 486 -6.95 -32.36 -13.71
CA ALA A 486 -7.39 -32.98 -12.45
C ALA A 486 -7.60 -31.98 -11.31
N LEU A 487 -7.14 -30.74 -11.44
CA LEU A 487 -7.36 -29.68 -10.47
C LEU A 487 -8.71 -28.96 -10.62
N LEU A 488 -9.46 -29.20 -11.70
CA LEU A 488 -10.78 -28.63 -11.92
C LEU A 488 -11.79 -29.18 -10.89
N LYS A 489 -12.51 -28.25 -10.24
CA LYS A 489 -13.48 -28.54 -9.16
C LYS A 489 -14.90 -28.09 -9.52
N GLY A 490 -15.11 -27.42 -10.64
CA GLY A 490 -16.39 -26.80 -11.00
C GLY A 490 -16.70 -25.52 -10.21
N THR A 491 -15.68 -24.84 -9.70
CA THR A 491 -15.81 -23.61 -8.92
C THR A 491 -15.26 -22.40 -9.71
N PRO A 492 -15.60 -21.15 -9.32
CA PRO A 492 -15.05 -19.95 -9.94
C PRO A 492 -13.50 -19.89 -9.92
N ASP A 493 -12.86 -20.52 -8.93
CA ASP A 493 -11.40 -20.60 -8.81
C ASP A 493 -10.76 -21.44 -9.92
N ASP A 494 -11.55 -22.18 -10.71
CA ASP A 494 -11.07 -22.93 -11.86
C ASP A 494 -10.60 -22.01 -13.00
N ARG A 495 -10.88 -20.70 -12.91
CA ARG A 495 -10.35 -19.69 -13.83
C ARG A 495 -8.82 -19.82 -13.98
N GLU A 496 -8.10 -19.94 -12.87
CA GLU A 496 -6.63 -20.07 -12.88
C GLU A 496 -6.16 -21.37 -13.53
N VAL A 497 -6.88 -22.45 -13.30
CA VAL A 497 -6.59 -23.75 -13.94
C VAL A 497 -6.79 -23.67 -15.45
N TYR A 498 -7.85 -23.00 -15.92
CA TYR A 498 -8.07 -22.80 -17.35
C TYR A 498 -7.02 -21.89 -17.97
N VAL A 499 -6.55 -20.85 -17.27
CA VAL A 499 -5.41 -20.00 -17.72
C VAL A 499 -4.14 -20.85 -17.84
N ALA A 500 -3.83 -21.70 -16.85
CA ALA A 500 -2.69 -22.61 -16.90
C ALA A 500 -2.77 -23.57 -18.08
N LEU A 501 -3.96 -24.18 -18.32
CA LEU A 501 -4.19 -25.03 -19.48
C LEU A 501 -4.00 -24.27 -20.80
N ALA A 502 -4.52 -23.05 -20.90
CA ALA A 502 -4.37 -22.23 -22.10
C ALA A 502 -2.90 -21.95 -22.42
N ASN A 503 -2.11 -21.62 -21.41
CA ASN A 503 -0.66 -21.40 -21.56
C ASN A 503 0.07 -22.68 -22.02
N MET A 504 -0.24 -23.84 -21.41
CA MET A 504 0.33 -25.12 -21.83
C MET A 504 -0.04 -25.45 -23.27
N TYR A 505 -1.32 -25.32 -23.66
CA TYR A 505 -1.77 -25.54 -25.03
C TYR A 505 -1.10 -24.58 -26.02
N SER A 506 -0.96 -23.31 -25.66
CA SER A 506 -0.27 -22.30 -26.47
C SER A 506 1.20 -22.69 -26.75
N ARG A 507 1.93 -23.16 -25.73
CA ARG A 507 3.32 -23.66 -25.87
C ARG A 507 3.41 -24.88 -26.77
N LEU A 508 2.39 -25.72 -26.74
CA LEU A 508 2.27 -26.91 -27.63
C LEU A 508 1.72 -26.56 -29.02
N LYS A 509 1.49 -25.28 -29.33
CA LYS A 509 0.88 -24.78 -30.57
C LYS A 509 -0.52 -25.36 -30.83
N ARG A 510 -1.22 -25.79 -29.77
CA ARG A 510 -2.62 -26.29 -29.81
C ARG A 510 -3.59 -25.12 -29.65
N TRP A 511 -3.65 -24.25 -30.66
CA TRP A 511 -4.33 -22.94 -30.60
C TRP A 511 -5.82 -23.03 -30.30
N SER A 512 -6.53 -24.02 -30.89
CA SER A 512 -7.96 -24.24 -30.63
C SER A 512 -8.24 -24.63 -29.18
N ASP A 513 -7.39 -25.50 -28.61
CA ASP A 513 -7.54 -25.92 -27.21
C ASP A 513 -7.20 -24.77 -26.26
N ALA A 514 -6.19 -23.94 -26.61
CA ALA A 514 -5.83 -22.76 -25.87
C ALA A 514 -6.99 -21.75 -25.82
N GLU A 515 -7.63 -21.48 -26.97
CA GLU A 515 -8.77 -20.57 -27.05
C GLU A 515 -9.98 -21.07 -26.28
N ALA A 516 -10.29 -22.38 -26.39
CA ALA A 516 -11.38 -22.97 -25.61
C ALA A 516 -11.14 -22.89 -24.10
N ALA A 517 -9.89 -23.02 -23.65
CA ALA A 517 -9.53 -22.83 -22.24
C ALA A 517 -9.66 -21.36 -21.82
N LEU A 518 -9.23 -20.40 -22.65
CA LEU A 518 -9.41 -18.95 -22.38
C LEU A 518 -10.89 -18.55 -22.34
N ASP A 519 -11.75 -19.16 -23.17
CA ASP A 519 -13.20 -18.95 -23.12
C ASP A 519 -13.79 -19.38 -21.77
N LYS A 520 -13.34 -20.53 -21.24
CA LYS A 520 -13.75 -21.00 -19.92
C LYS A 520 -13.24 -20.08 -18.81
N ALA A 521 -11.99 -19.64 -18.88
CA ALA A 521 -11.43 -18.70 -17.96
C ALA A 521 -12.21 -17.36 -17.96
N ALA A 522 -12.57 -16.85 -19.15
CA ALA A 522 -13.32 -15.60 -19.33
C ALA A 522 -14.73 -15.66 -18.74
N GLN A 523 -15.40 -16.83 -18.84
CA GLN A 523 -16.72 -17.05 -18.22
C GLN A 523 -16.67 -16.94 -16.68
N LEU A 524 -15.53 -17.28 -16.07
CA LEU A 524 -15.32 -17.28 -14.63
C LEU A 524 -14.69 -15.98 -14.12
N ALA A 525 -14.19 -15.10 -15.01
CA ALA A 525 -13.53 -13.86 -14.66
C ALA A 525 -14.57 -12.80 -14.26
N THR A 526 -14.50 -12.37 -13.01
CA THR A 526 -15.36 -11.28 -12.46
C THR A 526 -14.62 -9.95 -12.43
N LYS A 527 -13.33 -9.95 -12.12
CA LYS A 527 -12.49 -8.75 -12.01
C LYS A 527 -12.02 -8.26 -13.37
N THR A 528 -11.87 -6.95 -13.52
CA THR A 528 -11.38 -6.32 -14.75
C THR A 528 -9.98 -6.78 -15.10
N GLU A 529 -9.10 -6.91 -14.11
CA GLU A 529 -7.71 -7.36 -14.27
C GLU A 529 -7.65 -8.78 -14.83
N ASP A 530 -8.50 -9.68 -14.33
CA ASP A 530 -8.58 -11.07 -14.84
C ASP A 530 -9.01 -11.12 -16.29
N LYS A 531 -10.00 -10.29 -16.67
CA LYS A 531 -10.47 -10.18 -18.07
C LYS A 531 -9.37 -9.63 -18.97
N GLN A 532 -8.65 -8.62 -18.52
CA GLN A 532 -7.54 -8.04 -19.27
C GLN A 532 -6.38 -9.03 -19.45
N ASN A 533 -6.05 -9.82 -18.43
CA ASN A 533 -5.04 -10.87 -18.53
C ASN A 533 -5.44 -11.93 -19.57
N ILE A 534 -6.70 -12.37 -19.59
CA ILE A 534 -7.20 -13.31 -20.57
C ILE A 534 -7.13 -12.75 -21.99
N GLU A 535 -7.54 -11.51 -22.20
CA GLU A 535 -7.45 -10.82 -23.48
C GLU A 535 -5.97 -10.64 -23.92
N PHE A 536 -5.05 -10.37 -22.99
CA PHE A 536 -3.61 -10.35 -23.27
C PHE A 536 -3.12 -11.71 -23.80
N LEU A 537 -3.49 -12.80 -23.15
CA LEU A 537 -3.10 -14.15 -23.58
C LEU A 537 -3.68 -14.49 -24.97
N ARG A 538 -4.90 -14.04 -25.29
CA ARG A 538 -5.48 -14.16 -26.63
C ARG A 538 -4.67 -13.41 -27.66
N ALA A 539 -4.35 -12.15 -27.38
CA ALA A 539 -3.55 -11.31 -28.28
C ALA A 539 -2.16 -11.93 -28.52
N ALA A 540 -1.50 -12.43 -27.47
CA ALA A 540 -0.25 -13.13 -27.61
C ALA A 540 -0.36 -14.43 -28.42
N ASN A 541 -1.45 -15.17 -28.29
CA ASN A 541 -1.71 -16.34 -29.13
C ASN A 541 -1.96 -15.98 -30.60
N LEU A 542 -2.63 -14.86 -30.87
CA LEU A 542 -2.83 -14.36 -32.24
C LEU A 542 -1.49 -13.94 -32.88
N GLU A 543 -0.64 -13.26 -32.12
CA GLU A 543 0.71 -12.90 -32.58
C GLU A 543 1.52 -14.14 -32.96
N ARG A 544 1.56 -15.16 -32.07
CA ARG A 544 2.25 -16.43 -32.36
C ARG A 544 1.71 -17.18 -33.58
N GLN A 545 0.43 -16.99 -33.91
CA GLN A 545 -0.19 -17.47 -35.15
C GLN A 545 0.13 -16.59 -36.34
N LYS A 546 0.93 -15.53 -36.18
CA LYS A 546 1.26 -14.52 -37.21
C LYS A 546 0.04 -13.68 -37.69
N LYS A 547 -1.02 -13.60 -36.82
CA LYS A 547 -2.23 -12.77 -37.03
C LYS A 547 -2.03 -11.41 -36.35
N TYR A 548 -1.11 -10.62 -36.90
CA TYR A 548 -0.61 -9.42 -36.26
C TYR A 548 -1.64 -8.29 -36.13
N ASP A 549 -2.52 -8.12 -37.14
CA ASP A 549 -3.57 -7.09 -37.10
C ASP A 549 -4.60 -7.39 -35.98
N ASP A 550 -5.01 -8.64 -35.85
CA ASP A 550 -5.94 -9.07 -34.80
C ASP A 550 -5.30 -8.96 -33.41
N ALA A 551 -4.01 -9.29 -33.30
CA ALA A 551 -3.26 -9.13 -32.05
C ALA A 551 -3.15 -7.67 -31.65
N GLU A 552 -2.78 -6.76 -32.58
CA GLU A 552 -2.73 -5.32 -32.34
C GLU A 552 -4.09 -4.79 -31.88
N ALA A 553 -5.17 -5.14 -32.57
CA ALA A 553 -6.51 -4.69 -32.22
C ALA A 553 -6.90 -5.10 -30.80
N THR A 554 -6.55 -6.33 -30.41
CA THR A 554 -6.84 -6.86 -29.07
C THR A 554 -5.99 -6.16 -27.99
N PHE A 555 -4.70 -5.94 -28.20
CA PHE A 555 -3.85 -5.20 -27.28
C PHE A 555 -4.31 -3.73 -27.13
N ARG A 556 -4.70 -3.07 -28.22
CA ARG A 556 -5.21 -1.70 -28.15
C ARG A 556 -6.54 -1.61 -27.39
N LYS A 557 -7.39 -2.63 -27.46
CA LYS A 557 -8.63 -2.71 -26.67
C LYS A 557 -8.30 -2.72 -25.16
N ILE A 558 -7.25 -3.43 -24.74
CA ILE A 558 -6.80 -3.42 -23.33
C ILE A 558 -6.28 -2.03 -22.97
N LEU A 559 -5.44 -1.41 -23.80
CA LEU A 559 -4.87 -0.08 -23.55
C LEU A 559 -5.93 1.03 -23.52
N ASN A 560 -7.06 0.89 -24.22
CA ASN A 560 -8.17 1.83 -24.13
C ASN A 560 -8.83 1.82 -22.74
N GLN A 561 -8.80 0.69 -22.04
CA GLN A 561 -9.32 0.55 -20.67
C GLN A 561 -8.26 0.87 -19.62
N SER A 562 -7.02 0.49 -19.89
CA SER A 562 -5.87 0.64 -18.98
C SER A 562 -4.68 1.19 -19.76
N PRO A 563 -4.64 2.53 -19.99
CA PRO A 563 -3.63 3.17 -20.85
C PRO A 563 -2.19 3.07 -20.33
N ASP A 564 -2.05 2.71 -19.06
CA ASP A 564 -0.75 2.61 -18.35
C ASP A 564 -0.31 1.15 -18.10
N ASN A 565 -0.97 0.17 -18.72
CA ASN A 565 -0.58 -1.23 -18.56
C ASN A 565 0.79 -1.50 -19.22
N ALA A 566 1.86 -1.51 -18.39
CA ALA A 566 3.24 -1.60 -18.85
C ALA A 566 3.51 -2.87 -19.67
N ALA A 567 2.96 -4.02 -19.24
CA ALA A 567 3.15 -5.29 -19.95
C ALA A 567 2.55 -5.25 -21.38
N VAL A 568 1.34 -4.71 -21.50
CA VAL A 568 0.68 -4.58 -22.81
C VAL A 568 1.39 -3.54 -23.68
N LEU A 569 1.80 -2.39 -23.10
CA LEU A 569 2.58 -1.36 -23.78
C LEU A 569 3.88 -1.92 -24.33
N ASN A 570 4.63 -2.67 -23.52
CA ASN A 570 5.87 -3.28 -23.95
C ASN A 570 5.65 -4.33 -25.04
N TYR A 571 4.70 -5.24 -24.82
CA TYR A 571 4.45 -6.33 -25.78
C TYR A 571 4.01 -5.84 -27.14
N LEU A 572 3.02 -4.95 -27.18
CA LEU A 572 2.55 -4.36 -28.44
C LEU A 572 3.66 -3.53 -29.09
N GLY A 573 4.37 -2.72 -28.30
CA GLY A 573 5.48 -1.91 -28.80
C GLY A 573 6.59 -2.78 -29.40
N TYR A 574 6.98 -3.86 -28.74
CA TYR A 574 7.97 -4.81 -29.26
C TYR A 574 7.47 -5.46 -30.56
N MET A 575 6.24 -5.98 -30.58
CA MET A 575 5.64 -6.61 -31.78
C MET A 575 5.69 -5.66 -32.98
N LEU A 576 5.28 -4.40 -32.81
CA LEU A 576 5.30 -3.40 -33.88
C LEU A 576 6.73 -3.06 -34.33
N ALA A 577 7.66 -2.92 -33.37
CA ALA A 577 9.07 -2.64 -33.69
C ALA A 577 9.70 -3.81 -34.44
N ASP A 578 9.46 -5.03 -34.01
CA ASP A 578 10.05 -6.22 -34.65
C ASP A 578 9.58 -6.36 -36.11
N HIS A 579 8.30 -6.10 -36.34
CA HIS A 579 7.73 -6.08 -37.70
C HIS A 579 8.01 -4.79 -38.51
N ASN A 580 8.81 -3.87 -37.95
CA ASN A 580 9.20 -2.62 -38.59
C ASN A 580 7.99 -1.75 -39.00
N THR A 581 6.93 -1.78 -38.21
CA THR A 581 5.68 -1.02 -38.40
C THR A 581 5.44 -0.03 -37.29
N LYS A 582 4.90 1.15 -37.56
CA LYS A 582 4.52 2.17 -36.57
C LYS A 582 5.61 2.41 -35.50
N LEU A 583 6.87 2.55 -35.96
CA LEU A 583 8.05 2.57 -35.08
C LEU A 583 8.04 3.69 -34.02
N ASP A 584 7.50 4.87 -34.35
CA ASP A 584 7.40 5.98 -33.40
C ASP A 584 6.35 5.69 -32.31
N ASP A 585 5.22 5.09 -32.67
CA ASP A 585 4.18 4.63 -31.73
C ASP A 585 4.74 3.50 -30.84
N ALA A 586 5.42 2.53 -31.42
CA ALA A 586 6.12 1.46 -30.71
C ALA A 586 7.11 2.02 -29.68
N LEU A 587 7.97 2.95 -30.10
CA LEU A 587 8.95 3.58 -29.21
C LEU A 587 8.28 4.35 -28.05
N ALA A 588 7.18 5.06 -28.33
CA ALA A 588 6.45 5.81 -27.32
C ALA A 588 5.86 4.86 -26.25
N MET A 589 5.24 3.74 -26.67
CA MET A 589 4.69 2.72 -25.78
C MET A 589 5.77 2.06 -24.93
N ILE A 590 6.88 1.62 -25.54
CA ILE A 590 7.98 0.98 -24.81
C ILE A 590 8.62 1.95 -23.81
N LYS A 591 8.84 3.21 -24.20
CA LYS A 591 9.35 4.23 -23.25
C LYS A 591 8.44 4.40 -22.04
N LYS A 592 7.13 4.37 -22.25
CA LYS A 592 6.16 4.46 -21.15
C LYS A 592 6.25 3.24 -20.22
N ALA A 593 6.44 2.04 -20.77
CA ALA A 593 6.65 0.82 -19.98
C ALA A 593 7.96 0.88 -19.20
N VAL A 594 9.08 1.27 -19.83
CA VAL A 594 10.38 1.45 -19.17
C VAL A 594 10.31 2.53 -18.07
N GLY A 595 9.53 3.60 -18.28
CA GLY A 595 9.31 4.64 -17.27
C GLY A 595 8.66 4.11 -16.00
N GLN A 596 7.81 3.08 -16.10
CA GLN A 596 7.17 2.44 -14.94
C GLN A 596 8.10 1.44 -14.24
N GLU A 597 8.89 0.68 -15.02
CA GLU A 597 9.80 -0.35 -14.52
C GLU A 597 11.19 -0.17 -15.15
N PRO A 598 11.99 0.81 -14.70
CA PRO A 598 13.27 1.15 -15.33
C PRO A 598 14.34 0.04 -15.28
N GLY A 599 14.23 -0.89 -14.32
CA GLY A 599 15.12 -2.03 -14.18
C GLY A 599 14.65 -3.31 -14.87
N ASN A 600 13.51 -3.28 -15.57
CA ASN A 600 13.00 -4.45 -16.27
C ASN A 600 13.81 -4.74 -17.52
N GLY A 601 14.62 -5.82 -17.48
CA GLY A 601 15.51 -6.22 -18.56
C GLY A 601 14.79 -6.43 -19.89
N ALA A 602 13.58 -7.00 -19.86
CA ALA A 602 12.78 -7.25 -21.06
C ALA A 602 12.28 -5.94 -21.71
N TYR A 603 11.93 -4.94 -20.88
CA TYR A 603 11.52 -3.62 -21.41
C TYR A 603 12.70 -2.84 -21.96
N LEU A 604 13.88 -2.99 -21.33
CA LEU A 604 15.15 -2.42 -21.82
C LEU A 604 15.58 -3.04 -23.13
N ASP A 605 15.42 -4.36 -23.32
CA ASP A 605 15.65 -5.05 -24.58
C ASP A 605 14.72 -4.54 -25.68
N SER A 606 13.44 -4.48 -25.41
CA SER A 606 12.43 -3.93 -26.33
C SER A 606 12.76 -2.49 -26.73
N LEU A 607 13.20 -1.65 -25.77
CA LEU A 607 13.63 -0.28 -26.03
C LEU A 607 14.85 -0.23 -26.96
N GLY A 608 15.82 -1.05 -26.67
CA GLY A 608 17.03 -1.17 -27.49
C GLY A 608 16.71 -1.65 -28.90
N TRP A 609 15.82 -2.63 -29.03
CA TRP A 609 15.38 -3.13 -30.33
C TRP A 609 14.61 -2.08 -31.13
N ALA A 610 13.70 -1.34 -30.49
CA ALA A 610 13.01 -0.22 -31.16
C ALA A 610 13.97 0.87 -31.62
N TYR A 611 14.99 1.23 -30.83
CA TYR A 611 16.04 2.14 -31.26
C TYR A 611 16.88 1.58 -32.42
N PHE A 612 17.19 0.30 -32.39
CA PHE A 612 17.90 -0.37 -33.49
C PHE A 612 17.12 -0.28 -34.80
N LYS A 613 15.83 -0.60 -34.78
CA LYS A 613 14.95 -0.51 -35.96
C LYS A 613 14.82 0.93 -36.48
N LEU A 614 14.91 1.93 -35.63
CA LEU A 614 14.94 3.35 -35.99
C LEU A 614 16.34 3.85 -36.44
N GLY A 615 17.35 3.00 -36.45
CA GLY A 615 18.73 3.37 -36.82
C GLY A 615 19.47 4.20 -35.78
N LYS A 616 18.95 4.31 -34.52
CA LYS A 616 19.54 5.06 -33.40
C LYS A 616 20.49 4.15 -32.61
N TYR A 617 21.60 3.75 -33.25
CA TYR A 617 22.46 2.64 -32.76
C TYR A 617 23.11 2.91 -31.40
N ASP A 618 23.51 4.15 -31.09
CA ASP A 618 24.09 4.49 -29.77
C ASP A 618 23.09 4.30 -28.63
N LEU A 619 21.82 4.71 -28.86
CA LEU A 619 20.74 4.50 -27.88
C LEU A 619 20.38 3.02 -27.78
N ALA A 620 20.40 2.29 -28.90
CA ALA A 620 20.18 0.85 -28.91
C ALA A 620 21.26 0.12 -28.09
N GLU A 621 22.52 0.48 -28.27
CA GLU A 621 23.62 -0.14 -27.51
C GLU A 621 23.50 0.08 -26.01
N ASN A 622 23.19 1.31 -25.60
CA ASN A 622 22.98 1.62 -24.19
C ASN A 622 21.87 0.76 -23.58
N SER A 623 20.72 0.69 -24.25
CA SER A 623 19.57 -0.05 -23.76
C SER A 623 19.79 -1.57 -23.76
N LEU A 624 20.34 -2.14 -24.85
CA LEU A 624 20.64 -3.58 -24.94
C LEU A 624 21.73 -4.03 -23.98
N THR A 625 22.73 -3.18 -23.73
CA THR A 625 23.78 -3.49 -22.74
C THR A 625 23.19 -3.57 -21.34
N LYS A 626 22.32 -2.62 -20.98
CA LYS A 626 21.58 -2.68 -19.71
C LYS A 626 20.68 -3.90 -19.62
N ALA A 627 19.95 -4.24 -20.69
CA ALA A 627 19.14 -5.45 -20.75
C ALA A 627 20.00 -6.71 -20.51
N SER A 628 21.20 -6.78 -21.14
CA SER A 628 22.12 -7.89 -20.96
C SER A 628 22.74 -7.99 -19.55
N GLN A 629 22.76 -6.90 -18.77
CA GLN A 629 23.14 -6.96 -17.35
C GLN A 629 22.11 -7.69 -16.51
N HIS A 630 20.81 -7.49 -16.81
CA HIS A 630 19.70 -8.15 -16.10
C HIS A 630 19.32 -9.51 -16.69
N MET A 631 19.53 -9.72 -18.00
CA MET A 631 19.10 -10.90 -18.75
C MET A 631 20.25 -11.48 -19.60
N GLY A 632 21.44 -11.61 -19.04
CA GLY A 632 22.64 -12.04 -19.76
C GLY A 632 22.56 -13.46 -20.35
N ALA A 633 21.71 -14.33 -19.80
CA ALA A 633 21.44 -15.70 -20.28
C ALA A 633 20.24 -15.78 -21.25
N ASP A 634 19.61 -14.65 -21.60
CA ASP A 634 18.55 -14.63 -22.59
C ASP A 634 19.11 -14.64 -24.01
N PRO A 635 18.74 -15.65 -24.83
CA PRO A 635 19.29 -15.76 -26.19
C PRO A 635 18.83 -14.64 -27.12
N THR A 636 17.64 -14.06 -26.92
CA THR A 636 17.09 -12.97 -27.72
C THR A 636 17.88 -11.67 -27.50
N VAL A 637 18.19 -11.34 -26.25
CA VAL A 637 19.03 -10.19 -25.90
C VAL A 637 20.41 -10.32 -26.52
N GLN A 638 20.99 -11.53 -26.51
CA GLN A 638 22.28 -11.79 -27.14
C GLN A 638 22.19 -11.69 -28.66
N GLU A 639 21.10 -12.15 -29.29
CA GLU A 639 20.87 -11.96 -30.74
C GLU A 639 20.78 -10.49 -31.10
N HIS A 640 19.99 -9.67 -30.36
CA HIS A 640 19.83 -8.25 -30.61
C HIS A 640 21.17 -7.49 -30.53
N LEU A 641 22.00 -7.79 -29.52
CA LEU A 641 23.37 -7.25 -29.44
C LEU A 641 24.25 -7.68 -30.62
N GLY A 642 24.15 -8.94 -31.05
CA GLY A 642 24.86 -9.44 -32.21
C GLY A 642 24.45 -8.69 -33.49
N ASP A 643 23.16 -8.49 -33.70
CA ASP A 643 22.63 -7.76 -34.87
C ASP A 643 23.04 -6.28 -34.85
N LEU A 644 23.02 -5.63 -33.69
CA LEU A 644 23.52 -4.28 -33.50
C LEU A 644 25.00 -4.15 -33.83
N TYR A 645 25.85 -5.05 -33.32
CA TYR A 645 27.28 -5.02 -33.57
C TYR A 645 27.63 -5.34 -35.03
N GLN A 646 26.89 -6.20 -35.68
CA GLN A 646 27.00 -6.40 -37.12
C GLN A 646 26.69 -5.12 -37.89
N LYS A 647 25.58 -4.46 -37.54
CA LYS A 647 25.13 -3.24 -38.23
C LYS A 647 26.09 -2.07 -38.05
N THR A 648 26.78 -2.00 -36.92
CA THR A 648 27.80 -0.99 -36.60
C THR A 648 29.23 -1.40 -37.02
N GLY A 649 29.39 -2.49 -37.78
CA GLY A 649 30.69 -2.93 -38.34
C GLY A 649 31.60 -3.67 -37.35
N ARG A 650 31.16 -3.95 -36.14
CA ARG A 650 31.94 -4.62 -35.08
C ARG A 650 31.73 -6.15 -35.14
N LEU A 651 32.16 -6.75 -36.27
CA LEU A 651 31.84 -8.14 -36.63
C LEU A 651 32.35 -9.18 -35.62
N LYS A 652 33.45 -8.94 -34.91
CA LYS A 652 33.96 -9.85 -33.85
C LYS A 652 32.99 -9.90 -32.67
N LEU A 653 32.50 -8.73 -32.22
CA LEU A 653 31.50 -8.65 -31.14
C LEU A 653 30.19 -9.30 -31.58
N ALA A 654 29.75 -9.06 -32.80
CA ALA A 654 28.57 -9.72 -33.36
C ALA A 654 28.66 -11.25 -33.25
N ALA A 655 29.78 -11.83 -33.72
CA ALA A 655 30.01 -13.27 -33.65
C ALA A 655 30.03 -13.81 -32.21
N THR A 656 30.61 -13.06 -31.26
CA THR A 656 30.62 -13.44 -29.84
C THR A 656 29.20 -13.51 -29.27
N HIS A 657 28.37 -12.49 -29.53
CA HIS A 657 27.01 -12.46 -29.01
C HIS A 657 26.10 -13.50 -29.67
N TRP A 658 26.16 -13.70 -30.97
CA TRP A 658 25.45 -14.78 -31.64
C TRP A 658 25.86 -16.17 -31.17
N GLN A 659 27.16 -16.38 -30.91
CA GLN A 659 27.67 -17.63 -30.34
C GLN A 659 27.02 -17.87 -28.97
N ARG A 660 26.99 -16.84 -28.13
CA ARG A 660 26.35 -16.91 -26.81
C ARG A 660 24.85 -17.17 -26.92
N ALA A 661 24.15 -16.52 -27.85
CA ALA A 661 22.73 -16.81 -28.10
C ALA A 661 22.49 -18.29 -28.40
N ILE A 662 23.30 -18.90 -29.30
CA ILE A 662 23.18 -20.34 -29.62
C ILE A 662 23.49 -21.22 -28.40
N GLU A 663 24.51 -20.89 -27.60
CA GLU A 663 24.83 -21.63 -26.37
C GLU A 663 23.66 -21.58 -25.37
N GLU A 664 23.01 -20.44 -25.26
CA GLU A 664 21.87 -20.27 -24.34
C GLU A 664 20.62 -21.00 -24.85
N TRP A 665 20.33 -21.02 -26.17
CA TRP A 665 19.27 -21.86 -26.72
C TRP A 665 19.51 -23.35 -26.50
N ASN A 666 20.77 -23.81 -26.63
CA ASN A 666 21.13 -25.22 -26.41
C ASN A 666 20.90 -25.70 -24.95
N LYS A 667 20.88 -24.77 -23.99
CA LYS A 667 20.54 -25.05 -22.58
C LYS A 667 19.04 -24.98 -22.31
N THR A 668 18.25 -24.44 -23.24
CA THR A 668 16.80 -24.20 -23.07
C THR A 668 16.00 -25.46 -23.42
N VAL A 669 14.89 -25.73 -22.69
CA VAL A 669 14.01 -26.85 -22.97
C VAL A 669 13.33 -26.72 -24.32
N ALA A 670 13.17 -27.84 -25.02
CA ALA A 670 12.69 -27.87 -26.40
C ALA A 670 11.38 -27.07 -26.69
N PRO A 671 10.37 -27.07 -25.80
CA PRO A 671 9.15 -26.28 -26.02
C PRO A 671 9.35 -24.76 -26.02
N GLU A 672 10.45 -24.28 -25.46
CA GLU A 672 10.78 -22.84 -25.38
C GLU A 672 11.74 -22.37 -26.47
N VAL A 673 12.34 -23.29 -27.23
CA VAL A 673 13.28 -22.94 -28.32
C VAL A 673 12.50 -22.60 -29.60
N ASP A 674 12.76 -21.41 -30.15
CA ASP A 674 12.37 -21.10 -31.52
C ASP A 674 13.42 -21.66 -32.51
N GLN A 675 13.12 -22.82 -33.07
CA GLN A 675 14.03 -23.51 -33.98
C GLN A 675 14.32 -22.69 -35.27
N GLU A 676 13.31 -21.92 -35.77
CA GLU A 676 13.52 -21.08 -36.95
C GLU A 676 14.48 -19.92 -36.63
N GLU A 677 14.32 -19.32 -35.46
CA GLU A 677 15.16 -18.23 -34.97
C GLU A 677 16.59 -18.70 -34.68
N GLN A 678 16.73 -19.82 -33.94
CA GLN A 678 18.04 -20.44 -33.68
C GLN A 678 18.78 -20.75 -34.98
N ALA A 679 18.12 -21.36 -35.95
CA ALA A 679 18.73 -21.64 -37.25
C ALA A 679 19.16 -20.38 -38.02
N ARG A 680 18.36 -19.30 -37.92
CA ARG A 680 18.69 -18.00 -38.51
C ARG A 680 19.96 -17.40 -37.89
N VAL A 681 20.06 -17.43 -36.58
CA VAL A 681 21.24 -16.90 -35.86
C VAL A 681 22.46 -17.76 -36.12
N GLN A 682 22.33 -19.07 -36.16
CA GLN A 682 23.41 -19.99 -36.56
C GLN A 682 23.99 -19.61 -37.94
N LYS A 683 23.14 -19.32 -38.91
CA LYS A 683 23.59 -18.89 -40.27
C LYS A 683 24.30 -17.53 -40.22
N LYS A 684 23.81 -16.56 -39.42
CA LYS A 684 24.47 -15.27 -39.20
C LYS A 684 25.89 -15.47 -38.65
N LEU A 685 26.02 -16.31 -37.62
CA LEU A 685 27.30 -16.66 -36.98
C LEU A 685 28.30 -17.30 -37.94
N GLU A 686 27.86 -18.30 -38.70
CA GLU A 686 28.70 -18.98 -39.70
C GLU A 686 29.20 -18.01 -40.77
N THR A 687 28.29 -17.15 -41.26
CA THR A 687 28.67 -16.12 -42.25
C THR A 687 29.71 -15.14 -41.68
N ALA A 688 29.53 -14.73 -40.41
CA ALA A 688 30.49 -13.85 -39.73
C ALA A 688 31.86 -14.51 -39.54
N LYS A 689 31.88 -15.79 -39.13
CA LYS A 689 33.13 -16.56 -38.97
C LYS A 689 33.90 -16.67 -40.29
N VAL A 690 33.25 -16.94 -41.42
CA VAL A 690 33.87 -16.98 -42.75
C VAL A 690 34.46 -15.62 -43.14
N ARG A 691 33.75 -14.51 -42.89
CA ARG A 691 34.26 -13.17 -43.17
C ARG A 691 35.51 -12.82 -42.33
N LEU A 692 35.45 -13.12 -41.04
CA LEU A 692 36.57 -12.88 -40.12
C LEU A 692 37.81 -13.68 -40.49
N ALA A 693 37.65 -14.93 -40.93
CA ALA A 693 38.75 -15.76 -41.42
C ALA A 693 39.42 -15.13 -42.64
N LYS A 694 38.62 -14.68 -43.64
CA LYS A 694 39.14 -14.00 -44.83
C LYS A 694 39.89 -12.69 -44.50
N GLU A 695 39.38 -11.92 -43.53
CA GLU A 695 40.05 -10.68 -43.07
C GLU A 695 41.38 -10.95 -42.35
N GLN A 696 41.56 -12.15 -41.77
CA GLN A 696 42.83 -12.59 -41.15
C GLN A 696 43.82 -13.08 -42.19
N GLU A 697 43.39 -13.73 -43.27
CA GLU A 697 44.23 -14.19 -44.36
C GLU A 697 44.76 -13.05 -45.25
N THR A 698 44.05 -11.90 -45.24
CA THR A 698 44.43 -10.71 -46.04
C THR A 698 45.27 -9.69 -45.27
N LYS A 699 45.49 -9.89 -44.00
CA LYS A 699 46.43 -9.12 -43.15
C LYS A 699 47.76 -9.88 -42.96
#